data_71da486cdcd1466eb6a6ee74c43711a8
#
_entry.id   71da486cdcd1466eb6a6ee74c43711a8
#
_cell.length_a   1.000
_cell.length_b   1.000
_cell.length_c   1.000
_cell.angle_alpha   90.00
_cell.angle_beta   90.00
_cell.angle_gamma   90.00
#
_symmetry.space_group_name_H-M   'P 1'
#
loop_
_entity.id
_entity.type
_entity.pdbx_description
1 polymer ?
#
loop_
_entity_poly.entity_id
_entity_poly.type
_entity_poly.pdbx_seq_one_letter_code
_entity_poly.pdbx_strand_id
1 'polypeptide(L)'
;MLSNELEYCLNDAFHQAREARHEYLTVEHLLLAILDTPKVREVLRACGADLAKFKQELKEHIEQSTPKLEEGEEREVQPTLGFQRVLQRAVFHVQSSGKKEVGVTNVLVAIFSEKQSHAVFLLNRRHVTRLDVVNYISHGLSKIAEEKTDKDESSAEGERDGEGGSALEKYTTNLNRMAQDGRIDPLIGRKLEVERTIEILCRRRKNNPLYVGEAGVGKTAIAEGLARLIVEGKVPEVLSDSTIFALDMGALIAGTKYRGDFEKRLKGVITELKKLPGAILFIDEIHTVIGAGAASGGVMDASNLIKPVLTNGEIRCIGSTTYNEYRGIFEKDHALARRFQKIDVVEPSVAETVEILFGLKPRFEEHHGITYADDALKAAAELAARHINERHLPDKAIDVVDEAGARARLKPIAEREPMVQVRHIEDVVARMARIPAKSVSTSDREVLKNLERNLKLVIFGQDKAIDALAAAIKMARSGLGEARKPVGSFLFAGPTGVGKTEVTRQLAIAMGVEFLRFDMSEYMERHTVSRLIGAPPGYVGFDQGGLLTEAITKHPHCVLLLDEIEKAHPDVFNLLLQVMDHGTLTDNNGRKADFRHVIIVMTTNAGAQEMARGSIGFTQADNASDGMEAIRRIFTPEFRNRLDAVIQFAALEPATIERVVDKIILEVEAQLEAKGVTISLDDAARRWIAERGYDPKMGARPMARTIQEHIKRPLAEELLFGRLAGGGHVRVSVSQDGTQLTLQFEPTQLPAVPA
;
A
#
# COMPACT_ATOMS: atom_id res chain seq x y z
N MET A 1 -18.81 -13.35 8.44
CA MET A 1 -19.93 -14.22 8.88
C MET A 1 -21.22 -13.54 8.49
N LEU A 2 -22.29 -14.30 8.23
CA LEU A 2 -23.62 -13.73 8.02
C LEU A 2 -24.14 -13.24 9.39
N SER A 3 -24.96 -12.16 9.40
CA SER A 3 -25.63 -11.75 10.63
C SER A 3 -26.77 -12.70 10.97
N ASN A 4 -27.08 -12.87 12.26
CA ASN A 4 -28.19 -13.73 12.71
C ASN A 4 -29.53 -13.35 12.05
N GLU A 5 -29.76 -12.05 11.81
CA GLU A 5 -30.94 -11.53 11.13
C GLU A 5 -31.02 -12.00 9.68
N LEU A 6 -29.86 -12.01 8.96
CA LEU A 6 -29.80 -12.49 7.58
C LEU A 6 -29.94 -14.02 7.50
N GLU A 7 -29.34 -14.78 8.43
CA GLU A 7 -29.50 -16.23 8.48
C GLU A 7 -30.98 -16.63 8.70
N TYR A 8 -31.67 -15.89 9.58
CA TYR A 8 -33.11 -16.09 9.77
C TYR A 8 -33.91 -15.86 8.48
N CYS A 9 -33.63 -14.73 7.77
CA CYS A 9 -34.32 -14.43 6.50
C CYS A 9 -34.01 -15.46 5.40
N LEU A 10 -32.81 -16.00 5.34
CA LEU A 10 -32.47 -17.05 4.38
C LEU A 10 -33.23 -18.34 4.68
N ASN A 11 -33.29 -18.75 5.94
CA ASN A 11 -34.05 -19.94 6.37
C ASN A 11 -35.53 -19.76 6.11
N ASP A 12 -36.08 -18.56 6.36
CA ASP A 12 -37.48 -18.24 6.08
C ASP A 12 -37.77 -18.29 4.58
N ALA A 13 -36.91 -17.76 3.72
CA ALA A 13 -37.02 -17.83 2.28
C ALA A 13 -37.04 -19.29 1.78
N PHE A 14 -36.18 -20.14 2.31
CA PHE A 14 -36.16 -21.58 2.01
C PHE A 14 -37.44 -22.25 2.47
N HIS A 15 -37.96 -21.94 3.67
CA HIS A 15 -39.15 -22.52 4.23
C HIS A 15 -40.41 -22.13 3.40
N GLN A 16 -40.54 -20.86 3.08
CA GLN A 16 -41.65 -20.35 2.25
C GLN A 16 -41.67 -20.98 0.84
N ALA A 17 -40.48 -21.09 0.20
CA ALA A 17 -40.35 -21.73 -1.11
C ALA A 17 -40.73 -23.22 -1.05
N ARG A 18 -40.34 -23.92 0.02
CA ARG A 18 -40.69 -25.34 0.25
C ARG A 18 -42.19 -25.55 0.52
N GLU A 19 -42.81 -24.70 1.35
CA GLU A 19 -44.23 -24.74 1.62
C GLU A 19 -45.07 -24.47 0.35
N ALA A 20 -44.61 -23.53 -0.50
CA ALA A 20 -45.22 -23.22 -1.78
C ALA A 20 -44.89 -24.25 -2.89
N ARG A 21 -44.07 -25.27 -2.58
CA ARG A 21 -43.61 -26.33 -3.48
C ARG A 21 -42.87 -25.79 -4.72
N HIS A 22 -42.15 -24.70 -4.58
CA HIS A 22 -41.35 -24.14 -5.66
C HIS A 22 -40.09 -24.98 -5.90
N GLU A 23 -39.74 -25.22 -7.18
CA GLU A 23 -38.51 -25.94 -7.54
C GLU A 23 -37.24 -25.11 -7.29
N TYR A 24 -37.35 -23.80 -7.48
CA TYR A 24 -36.20 -22.88 -7.39
C TYR A 24 -36.40 -21.78 -6.37
N LEU A 25 -35.29 -21.44 -5.68
CA LEU A 25 -35.17 -20.25 -4.83
C LEU A 25 -34.55 -19.10 -5.63
N THR A 26 -35.35 -18.06 -5.91
CA THR A 26 -34.94 -16.94 -6.76
C THR A 26 -34.60 -15.69 -5.97
N VAL A 27 -34.08 -14.65 -6.65
CA VAL A 27 -33.77 -13.34 -6.05
C VAL A 27 -35.03 -12.68 -5.48
N GLU A 28 -36.20 -12.95 -6.09
CA GLU A 28 -37.49 -12.45 -5.66
C GLU A 28 -37.91 -13.03 -4.30
N HIS A 29 -37.63 -14.30 -4.05
CA HIS A 29 -37.87 -14.94 -2.73
C HIS A 29 -36.94 -14.28 -1.67
N LEU A 30 -35.70 -14.03 -2.02
CA LEU A 30 -34.74 -13.37 -1.12
C LEU A 30 -35.23 -11.96 -0.77
N LEU A 31 -35.65 -11.18 -1.77
CA LEU A 31 -36.17 -9.84 -1.54
C LEU A 31 -37.43 -9.89 -0.68
N LEU A 32 -38.33 -10.85 -0.90
CA LEU A 32 -39.54 -11.01 -0.11
C LEU A 32 -39.24 -11.29 1.36
N ALA A 33 -38.29 -12.16 1.64
CA ALA A 33 -37.88 -12.50 3.00
C ALA A 33 -37.24 -11.33 3.75
N ILE A 34 -36.32 -10.59 3.08
CA ILE A 34 -35.68 -9.43 3.70
C ILE A 34 -36.63 -8.23 3.87
N LEU A 35 -37.70 -8.14 3.10
CA LEU A 35 -38.75 -7.10 3.24
C LEU A 35 -39.43 -7.12 4.60
N ASP A 36 -39.46 -8.26 5.28
CA ASP A 36 -40.08 -8.36 6.60
C ASP A 36 -39.21 -7.86 7.74
N THR A 37 -37.93 -7.54 7.47
CA THR A 37 -37.03 -6.99 8.46
C THR A 37 -37.27 -5.48 8.75
N PRO A 38 -37.20 -5.02 9.98
CA PRO A 38 -37.42 -3.61 10.33
C PRO A 38 -36.52 -2.65 9.57
N LYS A 39 -35.23 -3.00 9.43
CA LYS A 39 -34.23 -2.18 8.76
C LYS A 39 -34.51 -1.97 7.27
N VAL A 40 -34.86 -3.05 6.55
CA VAL A 40 -35.16 -2.96 5.12
C VAL A 40 -36.47 -2.20 4.89
N ARG A 41 -37.48 -2.39 5.74
CA ARG A 41 -38.74 -1.62 5.71
C ARG A 41 -38.48 -0.12 5.88
N GLU A 42 -37.64 0.25 6.81
CA GLU A 42 -37.27 1.65 7.07
C GLU A 42 -36.56 2.27 5.86
N VAL A 43 -35.57 1.58 5.30
CA VAL A 43 -34.84 2.03 4.11
C VAL A 43 -35.79 2.24 2.92
N LEU A 44 -36.63 1.26 2.62
CA LEU A 44 -37.51 1.34 1.46
C LEU A 44 -38.63 2.38 1.63
N ARG A 45 -39.14 2.60 2.85
CA ARG A 45 -40.07 3.70 3.14
C ARG A 45 -39.42 5.05 2.96
N ALA A 46 -38.18 5.21 3.44
CA ALA A 46 -37.43 6.44 3.26
C ALA A 46 -37.13 6.74 1.78
N CYS A 47 -37.03 5.70 0.95
CA CYS A 47 -36.91 5.82 -0.50
C CYS A 47 -38.27 6.01 -1.23
N GLY A 48 -39.40 6.10 -0.51
CA GLY A 48 -40.72 6.39 -1.09
C GLY A 48 -41.51 5.17 -1.57
N ALA A 49 -41.14 3.94 -1.19
CA ALA A 49 -41.83 2.74 -1.61
C ALA A 49 -43.08 2.45 -0.76
N ASP A 50 -44.24 2.16 -1.43
CA ASP A 50 -45.43 1.58 -0.79
C ASP A 50 -45.21 0.08 -0.57
N LEU A 51 -44.83 -0.28 0.64
CA LEU A 51 -44.42 -1.64 1.01
C LEU A 51 -45.56 -2.67 0.89
N ALA A 52 -46.80 -2.26 1.11
CA ALA A 52 -47.92 -3.19 1.07
C ALA A 52 -48.17 -3.66 -0.38
N LYS A 53 -48.29 -2.72 -1.31
CA LYS A 53 -48.43 -3.01 -2.73
C LYS A 53 -47.19 -3.71 -3.31
N PHE A 54 -46.01 -3.32 -2.86
CA PHE A 54 -44.78 -3.94 -3.32
C PHE A 54 -44.68 -5.42 -2.92
N LYS A 55 -45.01 -5.73 -1.68
CA LYS A 55 -45.00 -7.11 -1.16
C LYS A 55 -46.04 -7.99 -1.90
N GLN A 56 -47.20 -7.42 -2.23
CA GLN A 56 -48.25 -8.14 -2.96
C GLN A 56 -47.81 -8.43 -4.40
N GLU A 57 -47.32 -7.45 -5.15
CA GLU A 57 -46.87 -7.65 -6.53
C GLU A 57 -45.72 -8.67 -6.59
N LEU A 58 -44.80 -8.64 -5.60
CA LEU A 58 -43.68 -9.57 -5.52
C LEU A 58 -44.15 -11.00 -5.27
N LYS A 59 -45.14 -11.20 -4.39
CA LYS A 59 -45.76 -12.52 -4.13
C LYS A 59 -46.47 -13.05 -5.37
N GLU A 60 -47.30 -12.22 -6.01
CA GLU A 60 -48.03 -12.61 -7.22
C GLU A 60 -47.04 -13.01 -8.34
N HIS A 61 -45.94 -12.29 -8.49
CA HIS A 61 -44.91 -12.64 -9.48
C HIS A 61 -44.25 -13.98 -9.16
N ILE A 62 -43.86 -14.21 -7.88
CA ILE A 62 -43.22 -15.46 -7.46
C ILE A 62 -44.18 -16.65 -7.76
N GLU A 63 -45.46 -16.53 -7.45
CA GLU A 63 -46.43 -17.59 -7.68
C GLU A 63 -46.66 -17.89 -9.16
N GLN A 64 -46.58 -16.87 -10.02
CA GLN A 64 -46.82 -17.01 -11.47
C GLN A 64 -45.61 -17.46 -12.25
N SER A 65 -44.42 -17.09 -11.80
CA SER A 65 -43.17 -17.29 -12.57
C SER A 65 -42.30 -18.46 -12.10
N THR A 66 -42.53 -18.94 -10.88
CA THR A 66 -41.67 -20.02 -10.33
C THR A 66 -42.32 -21.38 -10.59
N PRO A 67 -41.65 -22.33 -11.26
CA PRO A 67 -42.14 -23.70 -11.44
C PRO A 67 -42.43 -24.37 -10.10
N LYS A 68 -43.53 -25.11 -10.03
CA LYS A 68 -43.92 -25.89 -8.86
C LYS A 68 -43.66 -27.38 -9.11
N LEU A 69 -43.21 -28.07 -8.08
CA LEU A 69 -42.99 -29.52 -8.08
C LEU A 69 -44.30 -30.25 -8.20
N GLU A 70 -44.37 -31.34 -8.99
CA GLU A 70 -45.55 -32.19 -9.15
C GLU A 70 -45.93 -32.90 -7.83
N GLU A 71 -47.22 -33.30 -7.69
CA GLU A 71 -47.66 -34.00 -6.50
C GLU A 71 -47.02 -35.39 -6.40
N GLY A 72 -46.15 -35.56 -5.37
CA GLY A 72 -45.38 -36.78 -5.11
C GLY A 72 -43.88 -36.70 -5.32
N GLU A 73 -43.34 -35.62 -5.87
CA GLU A 73 -41.88 -35.38 -5.94
C GLU A 73 -41.38 -34.71 -4.65
N GLU A 74 -40.48 -35.41 -3.94
CA GLU A 74 -39.68 -34.83 -2.83
C GLU A 74 -38.30 -34.44 -3.36
N ARG A 75 -38.19 -33.22 -3.93
CA ARG A 75 -36.86 -32.58 -4.23
C ARG A 75 -36.63 -31.39 -3.31
N GLU A 76 -35.37 -31.22 -2.91
CA GLU A 76 -34.97 -30.01 -2.17
C GLU A 76 -34.99 -28.79 -3.11
N VAL A 77 -35.48 -27.66 -2.61
CA VAL A 77 -35.52 -26.37 -3.33
C VAL A 77 -34.08 -25.95 -3.69
N GLN A 78 -33.82 -25.71 -4.96
CA GLN A 78 -32.47 -25.33 -5.44
C GLN A 78 -32.34 -23.82 -5.61
N PRO A 79 -31.30 -23.20 -4.99
CA PRO A 79 -31.04 -21.77 -5.20
C PRO A 79 -30.57 -21.52 -6.63
N THR A 80 -31.17 -20.53 -7.30
CA THR A 80 -30.76 -20.11 -8.64
C THR A 80 -29.36 -19.44 -8.63
N LEU A 81 -28.72 -19.42 -9.81
CA LEU A 81 -27.41 -18.72 -9.96
C LEU A 81 -27.50 -17.23 -9.60
N GLY A 82 -28.63 -16.57 -9.86
CA GLY A 82 -28.86 -15.18 -9.46
C GLY A 82 -28.88 -15.00 -7.96
N PHE A 83 -29.56 -15.88 -7.24
CA PHE A 83 -29.60 -15.90 -5.78
C PHE A 83 -28.21 -16.08 -5.17
N GLN A 84 -27.44 -17.04 -5.68
CA GLN A 84 -26.07 -17.30 -5.22
C GLN A 84 -25.14 -16.11 -5.48
N ARG A 85 -25.22 -15.49 -6.67
CA ARG A 85 -24.42 -14.30 -7.01
C ARG A 85 -24.71 -13.10 -6.11
N VAL A 86 -25.97 -12.87 -5.76
CA VAL A 86 -26.35 -11.78 -4.85
C VAL A 86 -25.69 -11.97 -3.49
N LEU A 87 -25.74 -13.17 -2.92
CA LEU A 87 -25.10 -13.46 -1.63
C LEU A 87 -23.58 -13.34 -1.70
N GLN A 88 -22.95 -13.89 -2.74
CA GLN A 88 -21.51 -13.77 -2.94
C GLN A 88 -21.05 -12.31 -3.05
N ARG A 89 -21.79 -11.47 -3.79
CA ARG A 89 -21.50 -10.04 -3.90
C ARG A 89 -21.68 -9.30 -2.58
N ALA A 90 -22.70 -9.62 -1.80
CA ALA A 90 -22.89 -9.03 -0.48
C ALA A 90 -21.73 -9.37 0.45
N VAL A 91 -21.26 -10.62 0.45
CA VAL A 91 -20.10 -11.06 1.22
C VAL A 91 -18.83 -10.33 0.76
N PHE A 92 -18.58 -10.30 -0.55
CA PHE A 92 -17.40 -9.65 -1.10
C PHE A 92 -17.37 -8.15 -0.79
N HIS A 93 -18.51 -7.46 -0.89
CA HIS A 93 -18.63 -6.04 -0.59
C HIS A 93 -18.34 -5.71 0.88
N VAL A 94 -18.77 -6.59 1.79
CA VAL A 94 -18.51 -6.42 3.23
C VAL A 94 -17.05 -6.69 3.56
N GLN A 95 -16.44 -7.71 2.95
CA GLN A 95 -15.01 -8.00 3.10
C GLN A 95 -14.13 -6.85 2.59
N SER A 96 -14.45 -6.28 1.43
CA SER A 96 -13.71 -5.15 0.85
C SER A 96 -13.85 -3.86 1.67
N SER A 97 -14.97 -3.68 2.41
CA SER A 97 -15.21 -2.52 3.27
C SER A 97 -14.74 -2.70 4.73
N GLY A 98 -14.04 -3.79 5.04
CA GLY A 98 -13.48 -4.05 6.37
C GLY A 98 -14.51 -4.36 7.48
N LYS A 99 -15.78 -4.57 7.14
CA LYS A 99 -16.82 -4.95 8.09
C LYS A 99 -16.78 -6.46 8.37
N LYS A 100 -17.15 -6.85 9.59
CA LYS A 100 -17.05 -8.26 10.02
C LYS A 100 -18.27 -9.11 9.70
N GLU A 101 -19.44 -8.49 9.48
CA GLU A 101 -20.73 -9.20 9.31
C GLU A 101 -21.52 -8.67 8.12
N VAL A 102 -22.12 -9.60 7.37
CA VAL A 102 -23.01 -9.33 6.23
C VAL A 102 -24.44 -9.21 6.75
N GLY A 103 -25.00 -8.01 6.71
CA GLY A 103 -26.37 -7.74 7.14
C GLY A 103 -27.37 -7.70 5.98
N VAL A 104 -28.67 -7.63 6.31
CA VAL A 104 -29.79 -7.58 5.34
C VAL A 104 -29.73 -6.38 4.40
N THR A 105 -29.21 -5.24 4.87
CA THR A 105 -29.03 -4.04 4.05
C THR A 105 -27.94 -4.21 2.98
N ASN A 106 -26.89 -4.99 3.26
CA ASN A 106 -25.86 -5.31 2.28
C ASN A 106 -26.42 -6.19 1.15
N VAL A 107 -27.31 -7.13 1.50
CA VAL A 107 -28.02 -7.97 0.54
C VAL A 107 -28.97 -7.15 -0.31
N LEU A 108 -29.71 -6.20 0.27
CA LEU A 108 -30.58 -5.28 -0.48
C LEU A 108 -29.81 -4.50 -1.54
N VAL A 109 -28.63 -3.95 -1.19
CA VAL A 109 -27.76 -3.23 -2.14
C VAL A 109 -27.24 -4.18 -3.23
N ALA A 110 -26.91 -5.43 -2.88
CA ALA A 110 -26.39 -6.42 -3.83
C ALA A 110 -27.46 -6.88 -4.84
N ILE A 111 -28.73 -6.91 -4.47
CA ILE A 111 -29.86 -7.26 -5.37
C ILE A 111 -29.87 -6.34 -6.60
N PHE A 112 -29.63 -5.05 -6.46
CA PHE A 112 -29.60 -4.10 -7.59
C PHE A 112 -28.54 -4.43 -8.65
N SER A 113 -27.59 -5.29 -8.35
CA SER A 113 -26.58 -5.73 -9.33
C SER A 113 -27.11 -6.79 -10.30
N GLU A 114 -28.22 -7.47 -9.99
CA GLU A 114 -28.89 -8.44 -10.87
C GLU A 114 -29.93 -7.73 -11.74
N LYS A 115 -29.47 -6.90 -12.69
CA LYS A 115 -30.30 -6.03 -13.52
C LYS A 115 -31.44 -6.75 -14.30
N GLN A 116 -31.27 -8.05 -14.52
CA GLN A 116 -32.26 -8.87 -15.25
C GLN A 116 -33.30 -9.51 -14.32
N SER A 117 -33.16 -9.36 -12.98
CA SER A 117 -34.16 -9.91 -12.06
C SER A 117 -35.42 -9.04 -12.01
N HIS A 118 -36.58 -9.69 -11.85
CA HIS A 118 -37.85 -8.99 -11.70
C HIS A 118 -37.90 -8.20 -10.38
N ALA A 119 -37.15 -8.62 -9.37
CA ALA A 119 -36.95 -7.90 -8.13
C ALA A 119 -36.45 -6.46 -8.37
N VAL A 120 -35.43 -6.30 -9.22
CA VAL A 120 -34.86 -4.98 -9.58
C VAL A 120 -35.82 -4.18 -10.44
N PHE A 121 -36.54 -4.85 -11.35
CA PHE A 121 -37.60 -4.21 -12.17
C PHE A 121 -38.69 -3.60 -11.29
N LEU A 122 -39.22 -4.33 -10.30
CA LEU A 122 -40.22 -3.83 -9.37
C LEU A 122 -39.70 -2.68 -8.49
N LEU A 123 -38.46 -2.73 -8.03
CA LEU A 123 -37.82 -1.63 -7.28
C LEU A 123 -37.72 -0.37 -8.13
N ASN A 124 -37.22 -0.49 -9.37
CA ASN A 124 -37.09 0.63 -10.29
C ASN A 124 -38.46 1.22 -10.71
N ARG A 125 -39.47 0.38 -10.92
CA ARG A 125 -40.87 0.83 -11.23
C ARG A 125 -41.46 1.70 -10.13
N ARG A 126 -40.97 1.54 -8.91
CA ARG A 126 -41.32 2.38 -7.73
C ARG A 126 -40.35 3.52 -7.47
N HIS A 127 -39.50 3.84 -8.45
CA HIS A 127 -38.53 4.89 -8.38
C HIS A 127 -37.49 4.72 -7.24
N VAL A 128 -37.31 3.48 -6.74
CA VAL A 128 -36.28 3.15 -5.77
C VAL A 128 -35.03 2.72 -6.53
N THR A 129 -33.98 3.56 -6.49
CA THR A 129 -32.72 3.27 -7.15
C THR A 129 -31.68 2.75 -6.14
N ARG A 130 -30.63 2.09 -6.65
CA ARG A 130 -29.50 1.67 -5.81
C ARG A 130 -28.88 2.85 -5.06
N LEU A 131 -28.81 4.01 -5.69
CA LEU A 131 -28.22 5.22 -5.11
C LEU A 131 -29.05 5.73 -3.92
N ASP A 132 -30.39 5.74 -4.03
CA ASP A 132 -31.28 6.15 -2.94
C ASP A 132 -31.08 5.27 -1.70
N VAL A 133 -31.00 3.95 -1.92
CA VAL A 133 -30.77 2.96 -0.84
C VAL A 133 -29.40 3.16 -0.18
N VAL A 134 -28.34 3.35 -0.99
CA VAL A 134 -26.99 3.59 -0.47
C VAL A 134 -26.90 4.91 0.29
N ASN A 135 -27.49 6.00 -0.23
CA ASN A 135 -27.49 7.31 0.41
C ASN A 135 -28.21 7.26 1.77
N TYR A 136 -29.36 6.56 1.84
CA TYR A 136 -30.04 6.41 3.13
C TYR A 136 -29.24 5.58 4.13
N ILE A 137 -28.63 4.47 3.72
CA ILE A 137 -27.82 3.61 4.60
C ILE A 137 -26.56 4.33 5.09
N SER A 138 -25.94 5.18 4.25
CA SER A 138 -24.65 5.84 4.56
C SER A 138 -24.81 7.19 5.25
N HIS A 139 -25.85 7.96 4.90
CA HIS A 139 -26.02 9.35 5.32
C HIS A 139 -27.37 9.68 5.96
N GLY A 140 -28.30 8.72 6.01
CA GLY A 140 -29.63 8.94 6.57
C GLY A 140 -30.54 9.86 5.71
N LEU A 141 -30.13 10.17 4.47
CA LEU A 141 -30.86 11.05 3.57
C LEU A 141 -32.12 10.35 3.04
N SER A 142 -33.31 10.88 3.37
CA SER A 142 -34.60 10.33 2.94
C SER A 142 -35.09 11.05 1.69
N LYS A 143 -35.44 10.30 0.65
CA LYS A 143 -36.00 10.83 -0.61
C LYS A 143 -37.32 11.55 -0.40
N ILE A 144 -38.11 11.17 0.61
CA ILE A 144 -39.39 11.83 0.96
C ILE A 144 -39.14 13.26 1.53
N ALA A 145 -37.95 13.54 2.11
CA ALA A 145 -37.61 14.87 2.57
C ALA A 145 -37.20 15.77 1.38
N GLU A 146 -36.55 15.22 0.35
CA GLU A 146 -36.19 15.95 -0.87
C GLU A 146 -37.42 16.24 -1.75
N GLU A 147 -38.39 15.30 -1.86
CA GLU A 147 -39.62 15.56 -2.63
C GLU A 147 -40.60 16.56 -1.99
N LYS A 148 -40.47 16.86 -0.68
CA LYS A 148 -41.24 17.96 -0.04
C LYS A 148 -40.61 19.33 -0.30
N THR A 149 -39.33 19.41 -0.58
CA THR A 149 -38.66 20.62 -1.03
C THR A 149 -38.86 20.88 -2.53
N ASP A 150 -39.00 19.81 -3.36
CA ASP A 150 -39.17 19.94 -4.80
C ASP A 150 -40.65 20.22 -5.23
N LYS A 151 -41.64 20.01 -4.35
CA LYS A 151 -43.06 20.28 -4.71
C LYS A 151 -43.51 21.72 -4.48
N ASP A 152 -42.75 22.53 -3.76
CA ASP A 152 -43.00 23.95 -3.62
C ASP A 152 -42.27 24.83 -4.67
N GLU A 153 -41.42 24.23 -5.54
CA GLU A 153 -40.68 24.96 -6.58
C GLU A 153 -41.17 24.74 -8.01
N SER A 154 -42.26 23.97 -8.26
CA SER A 154 -42.76 23.72 -9.64
C SER A 154 -43.92 24.63 -10.10
N SER A 155 -44.06 25.81 -9.54
CA SER A 155 -45.00 26.81 -10.04
C SER A 155 -44.47 28.24 -9.87
N ALA A 156 -43.38 28.54 -10.54
CA ALA A 156 -42.98 29.90 -10.93
C ALA A 156 -41.83 29.84 -11.91
N GLU A 157 -42.10 29.65 -13.19
CA GLU A 157 -41.24 30.22 -14.25
C GLU A 157 -41.43 31.74 -14.20
N GLY A 158 -40.45 32.41 -13.70
CA GLY A 158 -40.43 33.87 -13.62
C GLY A 158 -39.34 34.29 -12.67
N GLU A 159 -38.17 34.60 -13.20
CA GLU A 159 -37.14 35.49 -12.64
C GLU A 159 -37.28 35.80 -11.14
N ARG A 160 -36.49 35.10 -10.28
CA ARG A 160 -35.98 35.66 -9.06
C ARG A 160 -34.53 35.21 -8.82
N ASP A 161 -33.58 35.98 -9.36
CA ASP A 161 -32.29 36.20 -8.74
C ASP A 161 -32.54 36.70 -7.32
N GLY A 162 -32.22 35.83 -6.34
CA GLY A 162 -32.42 36.19 -4.93
C GLY A 162 -31.74 35.23 -3.98
N GLU A 163 -30.42 35.19 -4.01
CA GLU A 163 -29.50 35.21 -2.88
C GLU A 163 -28.06 35.29 -3.42
N GLY A 164 -27.53 36.50 -3.25
CA GLY A 164 -26.43 37.10 -3.96
C GLY A 164 -25.05 36.52 -3.62
N GLY A 165 -24.62 35.60 -4.40
CA GLY A 165 -23.21 35.28 -4.58
C GLY A 165 -22.94 35.15 -6.06
N SER A 166 -22.01 35.97 -6.57
CA SER A 166 -21.52 35.92 -7.95
C SER A 166 -21.01 34.51 -8.27
N ALA A 167 -21.12 34.06 -9.53
CA ALA A 167 -20.56 32.75 -9.94
C ALA A 167 -19.07 32.67 -9.61
N LEU A 168 -18.39 33.81 -9.63
CA LEU A 168 -16.99 33.93 -9.22
C LEU A 168 -16.80 33.62 -7.73
N GLU A 169 -17.67 34.13 -6.85
CA GLU A 169 -17.58 33.88 -5.41
C GLU A 169 -17.90 32.42 -5.04
N LYS A 170 -18.80 31.78 -5.79
CA LYS A 170 -19.22 30.38 -5.53
C LYS A 170 -18.21 29.36 -6.01
N TYR A 171 -17.48 29.65 -7.09
CA TYR A 171 -16.63 28.63 -7.77
C TYR A 171 -15.15 29.03 -7.84
N THR A 172 -14.76 30.18 -7.24
CA THR A 172 -13.35 30.57 -7.16
C THR A 172 -13.00 31.14 -5.81
N THR A 173 -11.73 31.00 -5.45
CA THR A 173 -11.15 31.59 -4.25
C THR A 173 -10.28 32.79 -4.65
N ASN A 174 -10.52 33.96 -4.08
CA ASN A 174 -9.72 35.15 -4.30
C ASN A 174 -8.43 35.08 -3.47
N LEU A 175 -7.30 34.80 -4.12
CA LEU A 175 -6.00 34.66 -3.46
C LEU A 175 -5.48 35.99 -2.88
N ASN A 176 -5.76 37.14 -3.52
CA ASN A 176 -5.34 38.44 -2.99
C ASN A 176 -6.04 38.75 -1.65
N ARG A 177 -7.32 38.40 -1.54
CA ARG A 177 -8.07 38.55 -0.30
C ARG A 177 -7.53 37.61 0.81
N MET A 178 -7.21 36.37 0.44
CA MET A 178 -6.57 35.44 1.39
C MET A 178 -5.20 35.95 1.86
N ALA A 179 -4.44 36.59 0.97
CA ALA A 179 -3.17 37.23 1.32
C ALA A 179 -3.35 38.40 2.29
N GLN A 180 -4.37 39.27 2.05
CA GLN A 180 -4.73 40.38 2.96
C GLN A 180 -5.16 39.88 4.34
N ASP A 181 -5.95 38.80 4.38
CA ASP A 181 -6.38 38.12 5.63
C ASP A 181 -5.24 37.39 6.35
N GLY A 182 -4.03 37.35 5.78
CA GLY A 182 -2.88 36.66 6.33
C GLY A 182 -2.98 35.13 6.29
N ARG A 183 -3.86 34.58 5.44
CA ARG A 183 -4.09 33.10 5.31
C ARG A 183 -3.13 32.41 4.35
N ILE A 184 -2.34 33.16 3.59
CA ILE A 184 -1.33 32.60 2.69
C ILE A 184 0.01 32.54 3.39
N ASP A 185 0.64 31.38 3.27
CA ASP A 185 1.97 31.15 3.81
C ASP A 185 3.06 31.95 3.07
N PRO A 186 4.17 32.28 3.72
CA PRO A 186 5.25 33.00 3.07
C PRO A 186 5.90 32.14 1.98
N LEU A 187 6.03 32.67 0.78
CA LEU A 187 6.79 32.03 -0.30
C LEU A 187 8.30 32.21 -0.03
N ILE A 188 8.98 31.10 0.13
CA ILE A 188 10.43 31.08 0.41
C ILE A 188 11.12 30.40 -0.76
N GLY A 189 12.21 31.01 -1.21
CA GLY A 189 12.85 30.62 -2.45
C GLY A 189 12.00 31.00 -3.65
N ARG A 190 12.12 30.26 -4.75
CA ARG A 190 11.29 30.37 -5.97
C ARG A 190 11.30 31.74 -6.64
N LYS A 191 12.32 32.57 -6.38
CA LYS A 191 12.44 33.90 -6.98
C LYS A 191 12.43 33.87 -8.51
N LEU A 192 13.20 32.94 -9.08
CA LEU A 192 13.32 32.82 -10.54
C LEU A 192 11.99 32.44 -11.20
N GLU A 193 11.25 31.52 -10.59
CA GLU A 193 9.95 31.09 -11.10
C GLU A 193 8.91 32.21 -11.01
N VAL A 194 8.91 32.98 -9.91
CA VAL A 194 8.04 34.15 -9.75
C VAL A 194 8.39 35.27 -10.75
N GLU A 195 9.64 35.63 -10.88
CA GLU A 195 10.12 36.63 -11.86
C GLU A 195 9.72 36.20 -13.27
N ARG A 196 9.92 34.94 -13.61
CA ARG A 196 9.54 34.40 -14.91
C ARG A 196 8.03 34.39 -15.11
N THR A 197 7.24 34.14 -14.07
CA THR A 197 5.78 34.22 -14.12
C THR A 197 5.33 35.66 -14.42
N ILE A 198 5.90 36.64 -13.72
CA ILE A 198 5.65 38.07 -13.94
C ILE A 198 5.98 38.47 -15.38
N GLU A 199 7.17 38.10 -15.87
CA GLU A 199 7.57 38.36 -17.25
C GLU A 199 6.58 37.82 -18.28
N ILE A 200 6.10 36.56 -18.07
CA ILE A 200 5.17 35.94 -18.99
C ILE A 200 3.81 36.64 -18.96
N LEU A 201 3.28 36.95 -17.77
CA LEU A 201 2.01 37.65 -17.60
C LEU A 201 2.00 39.06 -18.26
N CYS A 202 3.17 39.70 -18.36
CA CYS A 202 3.32 41.00 -19.01
C CYS A 202 3.48 40.92 -20.54
N ARG A 203 3.56 39.74 -21.15
CA ARG A 203 3.69 39.59 -22.62
C ARG A 203 2.40 39.88 -23.34
N ARG A 204 2.53 40.34 -24.59
CA ARG A 204 1.38 40.55 -25.47
C ARG A 204 0.76 39.24 -25.97
N ARG A 205 1.55 38.19 -26.14
CA ARG A 205 1.14 36.85 -26.60
C ARG A 205 1.86 35.80 -25.79
N LYS A 206 1.28 34.59 -25.66
CA LYS A 206 1.78 33.53 -24.79
C LYS A 206 1.98 34.03 -23.36
N ASN A 207 0.98 34.75 -22.87
CA ASN A 207 0.97 35.43 -21.58
C ASN A 207 0.37 34.55 -20.46
N ASN A 208 0.20 33.26 -20.71
CA ASN A 208 -0.30 32.30 -19.71
C ASN A 208 0.86 31.41 -19.26
N PRO A 209 1.39 31.56 -18.03
CA PRO A 209 2.37 30.66 -17.48
C PRO A 209 1.76 29.30 -17.15
N LEU A 210 2.53 28.21 -17.39
CA LEU A 210 2.17 26.87 -17.03
C LEU A 210 3.29 26.27 -16.17
N TYR A 211 3.02 26.06 -14.89
CA TYR A 211 3.93 25.38 -13.98
C TYR A 211 3.92 23.89 -14.26
N VAL A 212 5.07 23.34 -14.61
CA VAL A 212 5.26 21.91 -14.88
C VAL A 212 6.28 21.35 -13.91
N GLY A 213 5.89 20.36 -13.12
CA GLY A 213 6.74 19.75 -12.11
C GLY A 213 6.03 18.61 -11.40
N GLU A 214 6.75 17.79 -10.68
CA GLU A 214 6.16 16.66 -9.94
C GLU A 214 5.17 17.13 -8.86
N ALA A 215 4.35 16.21 -8.35
CA ALA A 215 3.44 16.51 -7.25
C ALA A 215 4.22 16.88 -5.97
N GLY A 216 3.75 17.88 -5.21
CA GLY A 216 4.36 18.28 -3.94
C GLY A 216 5.59 19.17 -4.04
N VAL A 217 6.01 19.63 -5.25
CA VAL A 217 7.17 20.55 -5.39
C VAL A 217 6.85 22.04 -5.12
N GLY A 218 5.59 22.37 -4.80
CA GLY A 218 5.17 23.73 -4.42
C GLY A 218 4.68 24.58 -5.59
N LYS A 219 4.06 24.01 -6.63
CA LYS A 219 3.49 24.74 -7.78
C LYS A 219 2.39 25.73 -7.36
N THR A 220 1.49 25.31 -6.50
CA THR A 220 0.38 26.14 -5.98
C THR A 220 0.91 27.29 -5.15
N ALA A 221 1.94 27.06 -4.32
CA ALA A 221 2.58 28.08 -3.50
C ALA A 221 3.18 29.24 -4.31
N ILE A 222 3.61 29.01 -5.57
CA ILE A 222 4.11 30.09 -6.44
C ILE A 222 2.98 31.05 -6.82
N ALA A 223 1.77 30.55 -7.13
CA ALA A 223 0.62 31.38 -7.46
C ALA A 223 0.12 32.15 -6.23
N GLU A 224 0.09 31.52 -5.06
CA GLU A 224 -0.25 32.15 -3.78
C GLU A 224 0.77 33.21 -3.38
N GLY A 225 2.07 32.89 -3.53
CA GLY A 225 3.14 33.84 -3.29
C GLY A 225 3.10 35.05 -4.22
N LEU A 226 2.74 34.87 -5.50
CA LEU A 226 2.52 35.96 -6.41
C LEU A 226 1.35 36.87 -5.97
N ALA A 227 0.23 36.27 -5.53
CA ALA A 227 -0.90 37.05 -5.00
C ALA A 227 -0.48 37.91 -3.78
N ARG A 228 0.34 37.33 -2.89
CA ARG A 228 0.90 38.07 -1.76
C ARG A 228 1.81 39.21 -2.20
N LEU A 229 2.69 39.00 -3.18
CA LEU A 229 3.55 40.05 -3.70
C LEU A 229 2.77 41.19 -4.37
N ILE A 230 1.64 40.90 -5.03
CA ILE A 230 0.73 41.90 -5.56
C ILE A 230 0.15 42.76 -4.43
N VAL A 231 -0.35 42.11 -3.35
CA VAL A 231 -0.91 42.82 -2.19
C VAL A 231 0.15 43.65 -1.46
N GLU A 232 1.39 43.16 -1.38
CA GLU A 232 2.51 43.90 -0.78
C GLU A 232 3.09 45.00 -1.68
N GLY A 233 2.58 45.17 -2.92
CA GLY A 233 3.06 46.15 -3.87
C GLY A 233 4.48 45.88 -4.40
N LYS A 234 4.94 44.65 -4.35
CA LYS A 234 6.29 44.21 -4.76
C LYS A 234 6.32 43.67 -6.20
N VAL A 235 5.38 44.07 -7.02
CA VAL A 235 5.26 43.70 -8.45
C VAL A 235 5.37 44.92 -9.34
N PRO A 236 5.71 44.75 -10.64
CA PRO A 236 5.68 45.85 -11.59
C PRO A 236 4.30 46.50 -11.68
N GLU A 237 4.26 47.81 -12.01
CA GLU A 237 3.05 48.62 -12.11
C GLU A 237 1.94 47.99 -12.98
N VAL A 238 2.32 47.25 -14.02
CA VAL A 238 1.39 46.52 -14.92
C VAL A 238 0.55 45.46 -14.22
N LEU A 239 1.02 44.95 -13.08
CA LEU A 239 0.35 43.91 -12.30
C LEU A 239 -0.14 44.39 -10.92
N SER A 240 0.07 45.66 -10.56
CA SER A 240 -0.31 46.22 -9.26
C SER A 240 -1.79 46.06 -8.94
N ASP A 241 -2.66 46.20 -9.92
CA ASP A 241 -4.12 46.12 -9.78
C ASP A 241 -4.66 44.71 -10.15
N SER A 242 -3.77 43.73 -10.35
CA SER A 242 -4.20 42.40 -10.74
C SER A 242 -4.71 41.60 -9.55
N THR A 243 -5.76 40.81 -9.78
CA THR A 243 -6.34 39.91 -8.79
C THR A 243 -6.32 38.48 -9.30
N ILE A 244 -5.79 37.53 -8.48
CA ILE A 244 -5.70 36.13 -8.82
C ILE A 244 -6.87 35.39 -8.21
N PHE A 245 -7.64 34.69 -9.06
CA PHE A 245 -8.76 33.85 -8.67
C PHE A 245 -8.39 32.38 -8.90
N ALA A 246 -8.31 31.58 -7.85
CA ALA A 246 -8.08 30.12 -7.94
C ALA A 246 -9.41 29.42 -8.21
N LEU A 247 -9.48 28.64 -9.28
CA LEU A 247 -10.66 27.87 -9.66
C LEU A 247 -10.84 26.67 -8.72
N ASP A 248 -12.01 26.57 -8.09
CA ASP A 248 -12.38 25.41 -7.27
C ASP A 248 -13.10 24.36 -8.13
N MET A 249 -12.35 23.34 -8.55
CA MET A 249 -12.89 22.24 -9.34
C MET A 249 -13.90 21.40 -8.57
N GLY A 250 -13.73 21.26 -7.26
CA GLY A 250 -14.65 20.55 -6.40
C GLY A 250 -16.03 21.21 -6.38
N ALA A 251 -16.07 22.52 -6.15
CA ALA A 251 -17.31 23.30 -6.16
C ALA A 251 -18.01 23.33 -7.55
N LEU A 252 -17.21 23.36 -8.63
CA LEU A 252 -17.76 23.31 -9.98
C LEU A 252 -18.46 21.99 -10.32
N ILE A 253 -17.93 20.88 -9.83
CA ILE A 253 -18.42 19.52 -10.10
C ILE A 253 -19.50 19.10 -9.09
N ALA A 254 -19.46 19.60 -7.85
CA ALA A 254 -20.40 19.23 -6.81
C ALA A 254 -21.87 19.47 -7.24
N GLY A 255 -22.71 18.42 -7.17
CA GLY A 255 -24.14 18.50 -7.52
C GLY A 255 -24.46 18.60 -9.01
N THR A 256 -23.48 18.52 -9.93
CA THR A 256 -23.76 18.47 -11.38
C THR A 256 -24.22 17.08 -11.78
N LYS A 257 -25.46 16.95 -12.26
CA LYS A 257 -26.01 15.69 -12.80
C LYS A 257 -25.72 15.52 -14.29
N TYR A 258 -25.52 16.62 -15.00
CA TYR A 258 -25.32 16.65 -16.45
C TYR A 258 -24.11 17.50 -16.86
N ARG A 259 -23.49 17.15 -17.98
CA ARG A 259 -22.38 17.89 -18.58
C ARG A 259 -22.68 19.39 -18.77
N GLY A 260 -23.94 19.72 -19.12
CA GLY A 260 -24.37 21.10 -19.35
C GLY A 260 -24.32 21.99 -18.11
N ASP A 261 -24.48 21.44 -16.91
CA ASP A 261 -24.46 22.21 -15.66
C ASP A 261 -23.05 22.71 -15.36
N PHE A 262 -22.05 21.85 -15.52
CA PHE A 262 -20.64 22.21 -15.37
C PHE A 262 -20.23 23.27 -16.40
N GLU A 263 -20.61 23.06 -17.68
CA GLU A 263 -20.32 24.02 -18.75
C GLU A 263 -20.97 25.40 -18.46
N LYS A 264 -22.20 25.40 -17.95
CA LYS A 264 -22.92 26.65 -17.57
C LYS A 264 -22.23 27.38 -16.42
N ARG A 265 -21.79 26.64 -15.36
CA ARG A 265 -21.08 27.21 -14.22
C ARG A 265 -19.72 27.80 -14.63
N LEU A 266 -18.92 27.06 -15.37
CA LEU A 266 -17.61 27.50 -15.85
C LEU A 266 -17.76 28.74 -16.80
N LYS A 267 -18.77 28.72 -17.68
CA LYS A 267 -19.10 29.85 -18.53
C LYS A 267 -19.49 31.09 -17.71
N GLY A 268 -20.22 30.92 -16.61
CA GLY A 268 -20.54 31.99 -15.66
C GLY A 268 -19.29 32.61 -15.07
N VAL A 269 -18.36 31.80 -14.53
CA VAL A 269 -17.07 32.25 -13.98
C VAL A 269 -16.27 33.04 -15.03
N ILE A 270 -16.13 32.49 -16.24
CA ILE A 270 -15.40 33.15 -17.35
C ILE A 270 -16.04 34.48 -17.71
N THR A 271 -17.37 34.55 -17.76
CA THR A 271 -18.10 35.76 -18.12
C THR A 271 -17.92 36.88 -17.09
N GLU A 272 -17.85 36.54 -15.81
CA GLU A 272 -17.60 37.49 -14.73
C GLU A 272 -16.14 37.94 -14.68
N LEU A 273 -15.18 37.02 -14.87
CA LEU A 273 -13.75 37.36 -14.95
C LEU A 273 -13.46 38.37 -16.08
N LYS A 274 -14.13 38.24 -17.24
CA LYS A 274 -13.98 39.19 -18.34
C LYS A 274 -14.38 40.61 -18.00
N LYS A 275 -15.27 40.80 -17.03
CA LYS A 275 -15.72 42.12 -16.57
C LYS A 275 -14.73 42.78 -15.61
N LEU A 276 -13.83 42.02 -15.03
CA LEU A 276 -12.85 42.50 -14.06
C LEU A 276 -11.52 42.82 -14.73
N PRO A 277 -11.12 44.07 -14.83
CA PRO A 277 -9.82 44.44 -15.40
C PRO A 277 -8.70 43.87 -14.49
N GLY A 278 -7.68 43.26 -15.09
CA GLY A 278 -6.55 42.69 -14.36
C GLY A 278 -6.80 41.34 -13.72
N ALA A 279 -7.97 40.72 -13.92
CA ALA A 279 -8.24 39.38 -13.39
C ALA A 279 -7.33 38.30 -14.01
N ILE A 280 -6.79 37.44 -13.16
CA ILE A 280 -5.95 36.30 -13.52
C ILE A 280 -6.61 35.03 -12.95
N LEU A 281 -6.88 34.05 -13.81
CA LEU A 281 -7.45 32.75 -13.38
C LEU A 281 -6.32 31.78 -13.10
N PHE A 282 -6.24 31.27 -11.90
CA PHE A 282 -5.35 30.15 -11.55
C PHE A 282 -6.12 28.83 -11.58
N ILE A 283 -5.62 27.87 -12.34
CA ILE A 283 -6.20 26.52 -12.44
C ILE A 283 -5.13 25.52 -12.01
N ASP A 284 -5.31 24.98 -10.82
CA ASP A 284 -4.47 23.88 -10.36
C ASP A 284 -4.88 22.58 -11.06
N GLU A 285 -3.91 21.71 -11.34
CA GLU A 285 -4.13 20.50 -12.12
C GLU A 285 -4.95 20.74 -13.41
N ILE A 286 -4.56 21.73 -14.20
CA ILE A 286 -5.29 22.18 -15.39
C ILE A 286 -5.60 21.05 -16.39
N HIS A 287 -4.86 19.96 -16.34
CA HIS A 287 -5.10 18.76 -17.13
C HIS A 287 -6.46 18.10 -16.83
N THR A 288 -6.99 18.26 -15.61
CA THR A 288 -8.32 17.74 -15.23
C THR A 288 -9.45 18.42 -16.00
N VAL A 289 -9.25 19.68 -16.36
CA VAL A 289 -10.20 20.50 -17.11
C VAL A 289 -10.08 20.25 -18.62
N ILE A 290 -8.88 19.94 -19.11
CA ILE A 290 -8.54 19.92 -20.54
C ILE A 290 -8.54 18.53 -21.15
N GLY A 291 -8.22 17.48 -20.39
CA GLY A 291 -7.89 16.14 -20.92
C GLY A 291 -8.83 15.01 -20.54
N ALA A 292 -9.80 15.25 -19.72
CA ALA A 292 -10.64 14.21 -19.14
C ALA A 292 -11.62 13.51 -20.12
N GLY A 293 -11.64 13.88 -21.38
CA GLY A 293 -12.60 13.39 -22.39
C GLY A 293 -12.19 12.15 -23.19
N ALA A 294 -10.94 11.70 -23.13
CA ALA A 294 -10.43 10.73 -24.10
C ALA A 294 -10.34 9.27 -23.65
N ALA A 295 -10.34 8.98 -22.34
CA ALA A 295 -10.00 7.64 -21.84
C ALA A 295 -11.09 6.90 -21.04
N SER A 296 -12.17 7.55 -20.62
CA SER A 296 -13.28 6.87 -19.94
C SER A 296 -14.61 7.54 -20.31
N GLY A 297 -15.48 6.82 -20.97
CA GLY A 297 -16.76 7.29 -21.54
C GLY A 297 -17.64 8.04 -20.54
N GLY A 298 -17.43 9.34 -20.38
CA GLY A 298 -18.30 10.16 -19.57
C GLY A 298 -17.67 11.41 -18.92
N VAL A 299 -16.38 11.71 -19.08
CA VAL A 299 -15.73 12.82 -18.37
C VAL A 299 -15.68 14.09 -19.24
N MET A 300 -15.92 15.22 -18.58
CA MET A 300 -16.21 16.57 -19.05
C MET A 300 -15.05 17.18 -19.82
N ASP A 301 -15.22 17.50 -21.10
CA ASP A 301 -14.26 18.25 -21.91
C ASP A 301 -14.60 19.75 -21.86
N ALA A 302 -14.01 20.48 -20.91
CA ALA A 302 -14.14 21.92 -20.81
C ALA A 302 -13.15 22.67 -21.73
N SER A 303 -12.30 21.96 -22.43
CA SER A 303 -11.30 22.54 -23.30
C SER A 303 -11.93 23.45 -24.38
N ASN A 304 -13.11 23.08 -24.87
CA ASN A 304 -13.85 23.86 -25.87
C ASN A 304 -14.36 25.20 -25.35
N LEU A 305 -14.51 25.38 -24.05
CA LEU A 305 -14.92 26.65 -23.42
C LEU A 305 -13.71 27.54 -23.11
N ILE A 306 -12.63 26.94 -22.62
CA ILE A 306 -11.43 27.69 -22.20
C ILE A 306 -10.55 28.09 -23.39
N LYS A 307 -10.40 27.21 -24.40
CA LYS A 307 -9.57 27.46 -25.59
C LYS A 307 -9.90 28.80 -26.33
N PRO A 308 -11.17 29.13 -26.64
CA PRO A 308 -11.48 30.40 -27.32
C PRO A 308 -11.09 31.63 -26.49
N VAL A 309 -11.35 31.58 -25.18
CA VAL A 309 -11.11 32.69 -24.25
C VAL A 309 -9.61 32.99 -24.11
N LEU A 310 -8.80 31.92 -23.96
CA LEU A 310 -7.34 32.05 -23.94
C LEU A 310 -6.77 32.44 -25.31
N THR A 311 -7.46 32.02 -26.39
CA THR A 311 -7.03 32.36 -27.76
C THR A 311 -7.19 33.84 -28.06
N ASN A 312 -8.30 34.44 -27.61
CA ASN A 312 -8.60 35.85 -27.83
C ASN A 312 -7.82 36.78 -26.88
N GLY A 313 -7.14 36.24 -25.87
CA GLY A 313 -6.43 37.01 -24.84
C GLY A 313 -7.35 37.79 -23.91
N GLU A 314 -8.60 37.36 -23.79
CA GLU A 314 -9.63 38.01 -22.98
C GLU A 314 -9.43 37.82 -21.47
N ILE A 315 -8.73 36.75 -21.08
CA ILE A 315 -8.36 36.45 -19.70
C ILE A 315 -6.93 35.94 -19.68
N ARG A 316 -6.18 36.27 -18.63
CA ARG A 316 -4.89 35.70 -18.31
C ARG A 316 -5.11 34.46 -17.44
N CYS A 317 -4.35 33.41 -17.70
CA CYS A 317 -4.47 32.14 -16.94
C CYS A 317 -3.10 31.64 -16.49
N ILE A 318 -3.01 31.23 -15.24
CA ILE A 318 -1.88 30.46 -14.68
C ILE A 318 -2.35 29.03 -14.54
N GLY A 319 -1.64 28.08 -15.12
CA GLY A 319 -1.95 26.66 -14.96
C GLY A 319 -0.86 25.93 -14.20
N SER A 320 -1.22 24.83 -13.54
CA SER A 320 -0.25 23.85 -12.99
C SER A 320 -0.53 22.47 -13.54
N THR A 321 0.51 21.65 -13.73
CA THR A 321 0.39 20.25 -14.16
C THR A 321 1.65 19.47 -13.82
N THR A 322 1.62 18.13 -13.96
CA THR A 322 2.81 17.30 -13.83
C THR A 322 3.49 17.08 -15.18
N TYR A 323 4.71 16.50 -15.18
CA TYR A 323 5.43 16.22 -16.43
C TYR A 323 4.71 15.18 -17.29
N ASN A 324 4.04 14.21 -16.67
CA ASN A 324 3.35 13.13 -17.38
C ASN A 324 2.13 13.66 -18.13
N GLU A 325 1.29 14.45 -17.45
CA GLU A 325 0.10 15.06 -18.04
C GLU A 325 0.47 16.15 -19.06
N TYR A 326 1.56 16.88 -18.84
CA TYR A 326 2.06 17.83 -19.81
C TYR A 326 2.37 17.15 -21.15
N ARG A 327 3.14 16.04 -21.13
CA ARG A 327 3.42 15.24 -22.34
C ARG A 327 2.17 14.58 -22.91
N GLY A 328 1.30 14.06 -22.04
CA GLY A 328 0.10 13.33 -22.44
C GLY A 328 -0.96 14.19 -23.12
N ILE A 329 -1.12 15.45 -22.68
CA ILE A 329 -2.24 16.33 -23.02
C ILE A 329 -1.77 17.58 -23.74
N PHE A 330 -0.86 18.37 -23.12
CA PHE A 330 -0.47 19.66 -23.68
C PHE A 330 0.40 19.57 -24.92
N GLU A 331 1.34 18.66 -25.00
CA GLU A 331 2.19 18.49 -26.19
C GLU A 331 1.40 17.99 -27.40
N LYS A 332 0.32 17.23 -27.17
CA LYS A 332 -0.57 16.75 -28.22
C LYS A 332 -1.55 17.81 -28.73
N ASP A 333 -1.92 18.78 -27.86
CA ASP A 333 -2.81 19.86 -28.22
C ASP A 333 -2.03 21.12 -28.62
N HIS A 334 -1.71 21.22 -29.89
CA HIS A 334 -0.95 22.37 -30.45
C HIS A 334 -1.62 23.72 -30.21
N ALA A 335 -2.95 23.79 -30.04
CA ALA A 335 -3.66 25.03 -29.80
C ALA A 335 -3.38 25.55 -28.38
N LEU A 336 -3.36 24.67 -27.39
CA LEU A 336 -3.02 25.01 -26.00
C LEU A 336 -1.52 25.28 -25.85
N ALA A 337 -0.66 24.45 -26.42
CA ALA A 337 0.79 24.60 -26.34
C ALA A 337 1.27 25.97 -26.88
N ARG A 338 0.57 26.52 -27.85
CA ARG A 338 0.86 27.87 -28.38
C ARG A 338 0.40 29.03 -27.48
N ARG A 339 -0.44 28.78 -26.47
CA ARG A 339 -1.01 29.81 -25.60
C ARG A 339 -0.36 29.84 -24.21
N PHE A 340 0.19 28.70 -23.77
CA PHE A 340 0.90 28.60 -22.52
C PHE A 340 2.41 28.69 -22.73
N GLN A 341 3.10 29.27 -21.74
CA GLN A 341 4.55 29.24 -21.66
C GLN A 341 4.94 28.36 -20.44
N LYS A 342 5.64 27.28 -20.71
CA LYS A 342 6.13 26.36 -19.72
C LYS A 342 7.14 27.06 -18.79
N ILE A 343 6.99 26.79 -17.47
CA ILE A 343 7.94 27.07 -16.41
C ILE A 343 8.18 25.75 -15.69
N ASP A 344 9.42 25.26 -15.71
CA ASP A 344 9.77 24.04 -15.00
C ASP A 344 9.93 24.37 -13.51
N VAL A 345 9.19 23.64 -12.66
CA VAL A 345 9.28 23.72 -11.20
C VAL A 345 9.93 22.43 -10.70
N VAL A 346 11.22 22.53 -10.42
CA VAL A 346 12.03 21.39 -9.97
C VAL A 346 11.90 21.19 -8.46
N GLU A 347 12.17 19.97 -7.98
CA GLU A 347 12.24 19.68 -6.57
C GLU A 347 13.33 20.54 -5.89
N PRO A 348 13.02 21.22 -4.78
CA PRO A 348 14.03 22.01 -4.07
C PRO A 348 15.09 21.11 -3.43
N SER A 349 16.28 21.64 -3.26
CA SER A 349 17.34 21.00 -2.50
C SER A 349 16.97 20.87 -1.01
N VAL A 350 17.70 20.00 -0.28
CA VAL A 350 17.53 19.87 1.18
C VAL A 350 17.75 21.21 1.88
N ALA A 351 18.76 21.98 1.46
CA ALA A 351 19.08 23.29 2.05
C ALA A 351 17.92 24.30 1.84
N GLU A 352 17.38 24.40 0.62
CA GLU A 352 16.21 25.24 0.33
C GLU A 352 14.97 24.76 1.10
N THR A 353 14.78 23.46 1.25
CA THR A 353 13.69 22.90 2.05
C THR A 353 13.81 23.27 3.52
N VAL A 354 15.01 23.28 4.09
CA VAL A 354 15.25 23.75 5.45
C VAL A 354 14.83 25.21 5.60
N GLU A 355 15.18 26.09 4.64
CA GLU A 355 14.75 27.49 4.65
C GLU A 355 13.23 27.61 4.60
N ILE A 356 12.55 26.79 3.76
CA ILE A 356 11.08 26.73 3.69
C ILE A 356 10.48 26.35 5.03
N LEU A 357 11.00 25.30 5.69
CA LEU A 357 10.53 24.87 6.99
C LEU A 357 10.72 25.94 8.07
N PHE A 358 11.85 26.67 8.06
CA PHE A 358 12.07 27.80 8.97
C PHE A 358 11.06 28.93 8.76
N GLY A 359 10.70 29.22 7.53
CA GLY A 359 9.69 30.23 7.25
C GLY A 359 8.27 29.82 7.62
N LEU A 360 7.96 28.50 7.57
CA LEU A 360 6.68 27.94 7.99
C LEU A 360 6.60 27.68 9.49
N LYS A 361 7.74 27.61 10.20
CA LYS A 361 7.84 27.33 11.64
C LYS A 361 6.83 28.11 12.49
N PRO A 362 6.68 29.44 12.37
CA PRO A 362 5.75 30.19 13.23
C PRO A 362 4.29 29.75 13.05
N ARG A 363 3.91 29.35 11.81
CA ARG A 363 2.55 28.86 11.52
C ARG A 363 2.27 27.51 12.17
N PHE A 364 3.23 26.58 12.11
CA PHE A 364 3.10 25.29 12.78
C PHE A 364 3.11 25.43 14.28
N GLU A 365 3.94 26.31 14.83
CA GLU A 365 3.97 26.60 16.27
C GLU A 365 2.64 27.19 16.78
N GLU A 366 2.04 28.12 16.02
CA GLU A 366 0.72 28.70 16.29
C GLU A 366 -0.38 27.63 16.21
N HIS A 367 -0.38 26.80 15.16
CA HIS A 367 -1.41 25.79 14.94
C HIS A 367 -1.40 24.68 16.01
N HIS A 368 -0.21 24.16 16.33
CA HIS A 368 -0.08 23.03 17.27
C HIS A 368 0.06 23.47 18.73
N GLY A 369 0.37 24.75 18.98
CA GLY A 369 0.61 25.27 20.34
C GLY A 369 1.87 24.71 21.00
N ILE A 370 2.90 24.40 20.20
CA ILE A 370 4.19 23.83 20.62
C ILE A 370 5.33 24.50 19.86
N THR A 371 6.55 24.38 20.36
CA THR A 371 7.74 24.92 19.68
C THR A 371 8.50 23.82 18.95
N TYR A 372 9.25 24.18 17.89
CA TYR A 372 10.13 23.28 17.16
C TYR A 372 11.59 23.69 17.33
N ALA A 373 12.43 22.73 17.71
CA ALA A 373 13.88 22.96 17.73
C ALA A 373 14.40 23.15 16.29
N ASP A 374 15.36 24.01 16.09
CA ASP A 374 15.92 24.29 14.77
C ASP A 374 16.59 23.05 14.17
N ASP A 375 17.24 22.23 15.00
CA ASP A 375 17.83 20.96 14.58
C ASP A 375 16.75 19.93 14.17
N ALA A 376 15.55 19.99 14.75
CA ALA A 376 14.43 19.13 14.37
C ALA A 376 13.94 19.46 12.95
N LEU A 377 13.86 20.74 12.58
CA LEU A 377 13.46 21.14 11.21
C LEU A 377 14.51 20.73 10.17
N LYS A 378 15.81 20.86 10.49
CA LYS A 378 16.88 20.37 9.63
C LYS A 378 16.80 18.87 9.46
N ALA A 379 16.65 18.15 10.57
CA ALA A 379 16.48 16.70 10.55
C ALA A 379 15.24 16.26 9.73
N ALA A 380 14.14 17.01 9.80
CA ALA A 380 12.95 16.72 9.02
C ALA A 380 13.22 16.76 7.51
N ALA A 381 13.91 17.79 7.02
CA ALA A 381 14.28 17.90 5.61
C ALA A 381 15.26 16.78 5.18
N GLU A 382 16.32 16.54 5.97
CA GLU A 382 17.34 15.54 5.66
C GLU A 382 16.80 14.11 5.69
N LEU A 383 16.05 13.77 6.74
CA LEU A 383 15.52 12.42 6.92
C LEU A 383 14.36 12.15 5.94
N ALA A 384 13.49 13.13 5.66
CA ALA A 384 12.48 13.00 4.63
C ALA A 384 13.10 12.80 3.25
N ALA A 385 14.15 13.54 2.91
CA ALA A 385 14.87 13.37 1.65
C ALA A 385 15.48 11.98 1.52
N ARG A 386 16.02 11.43 2.61
CA ARG A 386 16.73 10.15 2.66
C ARG A 386 15.80 8.94 2.66
N HIS A 387 14.69 9.00 3.39
CA HIS A 387 13.88 7.83 3.72
C HIS A 387 12.50 7.81 3.10
N ILE A 388 11.94 8.96 2.68
CA ILE A 388 10.62 9.03 2.05
C ILE A 388 10.79 9.24 0.55
N ASN A 389 10.64 8.16 -0.24
CA ASN A 389 10.92 8.18 -1.69
C ASN A 389 9.65 8.35 -2.55
N GLU A 390 8.47 8.15 -1.98
CA GLU A 390 7.19 8.19 -2.72
C GLU A 390 6.73 9.62 -3.03
N ARG A 391 7.28 10.63 -2.38
CA ARG A 391 6.90 12.05 -2.49
C ARG A 391 8.13 12.92 -2.67
N HIS A 392 7.91 14.17 -3.10
CA HIS A 392 8.96 15.15 -3.34
C HIS A 392 9.07 16.20 -2.23
N LEU A 393 10.24 16.78 -2.09
CA LEU A 393 10.43 17.98 -1.27
C LEU A 393 9.73 19.18 -1.93
N PRO A 394 9.21 20.15 -1.17
CA PRO A 394 9.24 20.24 0.29
C PRO A 394 8.10 19.49 0.98
N ASP A 395 7.08 19.03 0.25
CA ASP A 395 5.81 18.48 0.75
C ASP A 395 6.02 17.38 1.79
N LYS A 396 6.85 16.36 1.47
CA LYS A 396 7.16 15.27 2.42
C LYS A 396 7.83 15.73 3.70
N ALA A 397 8.61 16.82 3.69
CA ALA A 397 9.25 17.36 4.89
C ALA A 397 8.27 18.20 5.71
N ILE A 398 7.37 18.92 5.03
CA ILE A 398 6.25 19.64 5.64
C ILE A 398 5.33 18.67 6.38
N ASP A 399 4.93 17.57 5.73
CA ASP A 399 4.11 16.52 6.35
C ASP A 399 4.77 15.93 7.61
N VAL A 400 6.09 15.71 7.60
CA VAL A 400 6.82 15.21 8.76
C VAL A 400 6.73 16.20 9.94
N VAL A 401 6.91 17.49 9.67
CA VAL A 401 6.84 18.54 10.72
C VAL A 401 5.43 18.65 11.26
N ASP A 402 4.43 18.65 10.39
CA ASP A 402 3.01 18.73 10.78
C ASP A 402 2.58 17.52 11.60
N GLU A 403 2.91 16.28 11.17
CA GLU A 403 2.60 15.07 11.92
C GLU A 403 3.32 15.04 13.28
N ALA A 404 4.56 15.52 13.36
CA ALA A 404 5.29 15.59 14.63
C ALA A 404 4.61 16.53 15.62
N GLY A 405 4.13 17.68 15.15
CA GLY A 405 3.35 18.62 15.95
C GLY A 405 2.02 18.06 16.42
N ALA A 406 1.27 17.47 15.51
CA ALA A 406 -0.01 16.83 15.83
C ALA A 406 0.16 15.73 16.89
N ARG A 407 1.17 14.89 16.79
CA ARG A 407 1.46 13.83 17.77
C ARG A 407 1.86 14.36 19.13
N ALA A 408 2.68 15.41 19.18
CA ALA A 408 3.06 16.05 20.42
C ALA A 408 1.83 16.62 21.15
N ARG A 409 0.88 17.19 20.40
CA ARG A 409 -0.40 17.71 20.93
C ARG A 409 -1.34 16.61 21.43
N LEU A 410 -1.37 15.43 20.81
CA LEU A 410 -2.24 14.31 21.19
C LEU A 410 -1.83 13.61 22.49
N LYS A 411 -0.59 13.81 22.98
CA LYS A 411 -0.16 13.25 24.27
C LYS A 411 -0.96 13.87 25.44
N PRO A 412 -1.21 13.10 26.52
CA PRO A 412 -1.80 13.63 27.75
C PRO A 412 -1.03 14.87 28.25
N ILE A 413 -1.72 15.83 28.83
CA ILE A 413 -1.11 17.12 29.24
C ILE A 413 0.12 16.92 30.14
N ALA A 414 0.09 15.90 31.02
CA ALA A 414 1.18 15.57 31.93
C ALA A 414 2.45 15.03 31.19
N GLU A 415 2.30 14.52 29.99
CA GLU A 415 3.39 13.91 29.18
C GLU A 415 3.78 14.78 27.97
N ARG A 416 3.15 15.95 27.80
CA ARG A 416 3.45 16.85 26.69
C ARG A 416 4.81 17.49 26.87
N GLU A 417 5.69 17.23 25.93
CA GLU A 417 6.92 18.00 25.82
C GLU A 417 6.62 19.31 25.09
N PRO A 418 7.07 20.46 25.61
CA PRO A 418 6.76 21.77 25.00
C PRO A 418 7.48 22.00 23.68
N MET A 419 8.48 21.17 23.36
CA MET A 419 9.31 21.33 22.18
C MET A 419 9.47 20.02 21.41
N VAL A 420 9.29 20.06 20.08
CA VAL A 420 9.60 18.97 19.17
C VAL A 420 11.11 18.93 18.94
N GLN A 421 11.72 17.81 19.28
CA GLN A 421 13.15 17.53 19.14
C GLN A 421 13.40 16.56 17.98
N VAL A 422 14.66 16.37 17.60
CA VAL A 422 15.09 15.46 16.52
C VAL A 422 14.51 14.04 16.68
N ARG A 423 14.48 13.49 17.88
CA ARG A 423 13.91 12.17 18.16
C ARG A 423 12.44 12.03 17.76
N HIS A 424 11.64 13.08 17.90
CA HIS A 424 10.24 13.06 17.50
C HIS A 424 10.08 13.02 15.98
N ILE A 425 10.97 13.72 15.27
CA ILE A 425 11.06 13.68 13.80
C ILE A 425 11.49 12.28 13.34
N GLU A 426 12.52 11.69 13.98
CA GLU A 426 12.97 10.33 13.68
C GLU A 426 11.85 9.31 13.84
N ASP A 427 11.04 9.40 14.90
CA ASP A 427 9.89 8.54 15.15
C ASP A 427 8.79 8.69 14.07
N VAL A 428 8.54 9.91 13.61
CA VAL A 428 7.56 10.18 12.55
C VAL A 428 8.07 9.64 11.23
N VAL A 429 9.30 9.96 10.84
CA VAL A 429 9.91 9.48 9.60
C VAL A 429 9.95 7.95 9.58
N ALA A 430 10.31 7.31 10.71
CA ALA A 430 10.31 5.87 10.84
C ALA A 430 8.95 5.25 10.49
N ARG A 431 7.86 5.86 10.96
CA ARG A 431 6.50 5.37 10.67
C ARG A 431 6.08 5.65 9.23
N MET A 432 6.30 6.88 8.73
CA MET A 432 5.93 7.25 7.35
C MET A 432 6.67 6.41 6.33
N ALA A 433 7.98 6.20 6.55
CA ALA A 433 8.82 5.38 5.68
C ALA A 433 8.73 3.87 5.97
N ARG A 434 7.93 3.46 6.99
CA ARG A 434 7.79 2.07 7.44
C ARG A 434 9.12 1.41 7.81
N ILE A 435 9.99 2.16 8.47
CA ILE A 435 11.31 1.73 8.92
C ILE A 435 11.26 1.59 10.43
N PRO A 436 11.97 0.62 11.04
CA PRO A 436 12.16 0.62 12.48
C PRO A 436 12.79 1.93 12.96
N ALA A 437 12.26 2.52 14.03
CA ALA A 437 12.76 3.79 14.59
C ALA A 437 14.27 3.76 14.88
N LYS A 438 14.80 2.57 15.23
CA LYS A 438 16.23 2.34 15.47
C LYS A 438 17.12 2.53 14.24
N SER A 439 16.62 2.40 13.03
CA SER A 439 17.41 2.56 11.79
C SER A 439 17.44 4.00 11.26
N VAL A 440 16.67 4.89 11.85
CA VAL A 440 16.64 6.33 11.52
C VAL A 440 17.64 7.10 12.42
N SER A 441 17.89 6.59 13.64
CA SER A 441 18.74 7.24 14.63
C SER A 441 20.22 6.83 14.53
N THR A 442 21.06 7.54 15.27
CA THR A 442 22.52 7.28 15.43
C THR A 442 22.86 5.87 15.93
N SER A 443 21.85 5.06 16.34
CA SER A 443 22.02 3.69 16.82
C SER A 443 22.39 2.69 15.72
N ASP A 444 22.33 3.07 14.45
CA ASP A 444 22.76 2.21 13.32
C ASP A 444 24.23 1.77 13.48
N ARG A 445 25.07 2.63 14.07
CA ARG A 445 26.48 2.30 14.38
C ARG A 445 26.62 1.19 15.41
N GLU A 446 25.78 1.16 16.44
CA GLU A 446 25.81 0.11 17.47
C GLU A 446 25.30 -1.23 16.92
N VAL A 447 24.27 -1.21 16.10
CA VAL A 447 23.76 -2.40 15.41
C VAL A 447 24.85 -3.00 14.53
N LEU A 448 25.51 -2.18 13.71
CA LEU A 448 26.60 -2.62 12.83
C LEU A 448 27.83 -3.09 13.60
N LYS A 449 28.14 -2.45 14.74
CA LYS A 449 29.24 -2.86 15.62
C LYS A 449 29.03 -4.25 16.17
N ASN A 450 27.79 -4.58 16.57
CA ASN A 450 27.44 -5.84 17.20
C ASN A 450 26.92 -6.89 16.22
N LEU A 451 26.77 -6.57 14.91
CA LEU A 451 26.14 -7.44 13.90
C LEU A 451 26.80 -8.82 13.84
N GLU A 452 28.12 -8.86 13.74
CA GLU A 452 28.91 -10.10 13.68
C GLU A 452 28.68 -10.97 14.92
N ARG A 453 28.78 -10.38 16.12
CA ARG A 453 28.56 -11.07 17.38
C ARG A 453 27.14 -11.63 17.46
N ASN A 454 26.13 -10.83 17.10
CA ASN A 454 24.72 -11.23 17.18
C ASN A 454 24.42 -12.38 16.21
N LEU A 455 24.98 -12.37 15.01
CA LEU A 455 24.81 -13.45 14.05
C LEU A 455 25.48 -14.74 14.53
N LYS A 456 26.71 -14.67 15.07
CA LYS A 456 27.45 -15.85 15.59
C LYS A 456 26.78 -16.48 16.82
N LEU A 457 25.99 -15.73 17.58
CA LEU A 457 25.21 -16.30 18.71
C LEU A 457 24.11 -17.25 18.26
N VAL A 458 23.54 -17.06 17.07
CA VAL A 458 22.36 -17.79 16.59
C VAL A 458 22.70 -18.77 15.46
N ILE A 459 23.78 -18.52 14.73
CA ILE A 459 24.22 -19.30 13.58
C ILE A 459 25.55 -19.96 13.90
N PHE A 460 25.59 -21.28 13.74
CA PHE A 460 26.72 -22.10 14.12
C PHE A 460 27.50 -22.63 12.91
N GLY A 461 28.82 -22.68 13.01
CA GLY A 461 29.72 -23.28 12.02
C GLY A 461 29.90 -22.49 10.73
N GLN A 462 29.49 -21.22 10.69
CA GLN A 462 29.63 -20.34 9.53
C GLN A 462 30.36 -19.04 9.86
N ASP A 463 31.29 -19.08 10.81
CA ASP A 463 31.97 -17.89 11.32
C ASP A 463 32.64 -17.09 10.21
N LYS A 464 33.40 -17.75 9.31
CA LYS A 464 34.06 -17.09 8.16
C LYS A 464 33.07 -16.41 7.22
N ALA A 465 31.92 -17.02 6.96
CA ALA A 465 30.88 -16.45 6.12
C ALA A 465 30.24 -15.22 6.78
N ILE A 466 30.00 -15.29 8.10
CA ILE A 466 29.45 -14.17 8.89
C ILE A 466 30.42 -13.01 8.94
N ASP A 467 31.73 -13.26 9.13
CA ASP A 467 32.77 -12.23 9.16
C ASP A 467 32.86 -11.49 7.82
N ALA A 468 32.87 -12.25 6.72
CA ALA A 468 32.88 -11.68 5.37
C ALA A 468 31.62 -10.85 5.10
N LEU A 469 30.44 -11.35 5.49
CA LEU A 469 29.18 -10.64 5.35
C LEU A 469 29.15 -9.35 6.16
N ALA A 470 29.52 -9.42 7.44
CA ALA A 470 29.54 -8.27 8.33
C ALA A 470 30.52 -7.18 7.85
N ALA A 471 31.71 -7.59 7.37
CA ALA A 471 32.70 -6.67 6.80
C ALA A 471 32.16 -5.96 5.55
N ALA A 472 31.53 -6.71 4.64
CA ALA A 472 30.97 -6.15 3.42
C ALA A 472 29.79 -5.21 3.70
N ILE A 473 28.91 -5.53 4.63
CA ILE A 473 27.81 -4.64 5.06
C ILE A 473 28.35 -3.37 5.73
N LYS A 474 29.36 -3.49 6.61
CA LYS A 474 30.01 -2.33 7.25
C LYS A 474 30.64 -1.41 6.21
N MET A 475 31.29 -1.97 5.20
CA MET A 475 31.87 -1.20 4.09
C MET A 475 30.79 -0.49 3.27
N ALA A 476 29.72 -1.18 2.90
CA ALA A 476 28.60 -0.61 2.14
C ALA A 476 27.89 0.53 2.89
N ARG A 477 27.75 0.40 4.22
CA ARG A 477 27.11 1.40 5.09
C ARG A 477 28.05 2.53 5.55
N SER A 478 29.33 2.46 5.25
CA SER A 478 30.31 3.51 5.62
C SER A 478 30.14 4.82 4.85
N GLY A 479 29.31 4.83 3.81
CA GLY A 479 29.11 5.99 2.91
C GLY A 479 30.18 6.11 1.82
N LEU A 480 31.09 5.14 1.71
CA LEU A 480 32.10 5.09 0.66
C LEU A 480 31.59 4.45 -0.64
N GLY A 481 30.38 3.87 -0.62
CA GLY A 481 29.73 3.27 -1.77
C GLY A 481 29.03 4.30 -2.68
N GLU A 482 28.68 3.87 -3.89
CA GLU A 482 27.92 4.70 -4.82
C GLU A 482 26.47 4.87 -4.34
N ALA A 483 26.01 6.12 -4.17
CA ALA A 483 24.67 6.45 -3.66
C ALA A 483 23.50 5.92 -4.52
N ARG A 484 23.79 5.47 -5.74
CA ARG A 484 22.78 4.97 -6.70
C ARG A 484 22.60 3.45 -6.65
N LYS A 485 23.45 2.72 -5.95
CA LYS A 485 23.39 1.25 -5.87
C LYS A 485 22.61 0.77 -4.63
N PRO A 486 22.16 -0.49 -4.61
CA PRO A 486 21.67 -1.14 -3.38
C PRO A 486 22.67 -1.07 -2.25
N VAL A 487 22.23 -1.25 -0.99
CA VAL A 487 23.12 -1.32 0.19
C VAL A 487 24.19 -2.39 0.03
N GLY A 488 23.85 -3.52 -0.61
CA GLY A 488 24.80 -4.56 -0.94
C GLY A 488 24.12 -5.69 -1.70
N SER A 489 24.89 -6.33 -2.57
CA SER A 489 24.45 -7.46 -3.42
C SER A 489 25.40 -8.64 -3.20
N PHE A 490 24.91 -9.67 -2.50
CA PHE A 490 25.69 -10.79 -2.02
C PHE A 490 25.26 -12.10 -2.65
N LEU A 491 26.23 -12.93 -3.06
CA LEU A 491 25.97 -14.30 -3.51
C LEU A 491 26.45 -15.29 -2.43
N PHE A 492 25.53 -16.04 -1.84
CA PHE A 492 25.80 -17.09 -0.87
C PHE A 492 25.93 -18.43 -1.58
N ALA A 493 27.13 -18.98 -1.65
CA ALA A 493 27.42 -20.23 -2.33
C ALA A 493 27.77 -21.33 -1.34
N GLY A 494 27.27 -22.53 -1.54
CA GLY A 494 27.59 -23.68 -0.69
C GLY A 494 26.51 -24.77 -0.70
N PRO A 495 26.70 -25.89 0.02
CA PRO A 495 25.79 -27.01 0.05
C PRO A 495 24.39 -26.62 0.53
N THR A 496 23.40 -27.44 0.20
CA THR A 496 22.04 -27.28 0.71
C THR A 496 22.00 -27.53 2.23
N GLY A 497 21.16 -26.81 2.96
CA GLY A 497 20.92 -27.05 4.39
C GLY A 497 22.04 -26.62 5.34
N VAL A 498 23.01 -25.81 4.91
CA VAL A 498 24.10 -25.29 5.76
C VAL A 498 23.79 -23.94 6.42
N GLY A 499 22.57 -23.38 6.21
CA GLY A 499 22.12 -22.20 6.90
C GLY A 499 22.10 -20.90 6.07
N LYS A 500 22.27 -20.92 4.74
CA LYS A 500 22.26 -19.71 3.88
C LYS A 500 21.01 -18.86 4.07
N THR A 501 19.83 -19.46 3.99
CA THR A 501 18.53 -18.79 4.18
C THR A 501 18.37 -18.29 5.62
N GLU A 502 18.85 -19.06 6.61
CA GLU A 502 18.78 -18.67 8.03
C GLU A 502 19.66 -17.48 8.34
N VAL A 503 20.90 -17.41 7.81
CA VAL A 503 21.77 -16.22 7.93
C VAL A 503 21.07 -14.99 7.39
N THR A 504 20.41 -15.10 6.24
CA THR A 504 19.69 -13.96 5.64
C THR A 504 18.51 -13.51 6.50
N ARG A 505 17.75 -14.45 7.06
CA ARG A 505 16.64 -14.14 7.97
C ARG A 505 17.12 -13.46 9.24
N GLN A 506 18.19 -13.99 9.85
CA GLN A 506 18.78 -13.44 11.07
C GLN A 506 19.45 -12.07 10.81
N LEU A 507 19.99 -11.84 9.61
CA LEU A 507 20.46 -10.53 9.18
C LEU A 507 19.32 -9.51 9.20
N ALA A 508 18.17 -9.85 8.62
CA ALA A 508 17.00 -8.96 8.62
C ALA A 508 16.54 -8.63 10.04
N ILE A 509 16.49 -9.62 10.92
CA ILE A 509 16.12 -9.44 12.35
C ILE A 509 17.15 -8.54 13.05
N ALA A 510 18.44 -8.80 12.85
CA ALA A 510 19.52 -8.03 13.49
C ALA A 510 19.54 -6.58 13.01
N MET A 511 19.24 -6.34 11.73
CA MET A 511 19.11 -5.00 11.14
C MET A 511 17.76 -4.34 11.44
N GLY A 512 16.78 -5.09 11.96
CA GLY A 512 15.44 -4.61 12.26
C GLY A 512 14.65 -4.22 11.01
N VAL A 513 14.87 -4.91 9.88
CA VAL A 513 14.18 -4.67 8.61
C VAL A 513 13.39 -5.90 8.18
N GLU A 514 12.47 -5.71 7.23
CA GLU A 514 11.62 -6.81 6.72
C GLU A 514 12.46 -7.83 5.92
N PHE A 515 12.03 -9.10 5.98
CA PHE A 515 12.63 -10.19 5.24
C PHE A 515 11.70 -10.62 4.09
N LEU A 516 12.14 -10.38 2.86
CA LEU A 516 11.42 -10.78 1.65
C LEU A 516 12.14 -11.96 0.99
N ARG A 517 11.40 -13.02 0.64
CA ARG A 517 11.95 -14.21 -0.02
C ARG A 517 11.20 -14.52 -1.30
N PHE A 518 11.97 -14.72 -2.37
CA PHE A 518 11.49 -15.23 -3.66
C PHE A 518 12.28 -16.48 -4.02
N ASP A 519 11.58 -17.59 -4.26
CA ASP A 519 12.17 -18.84 -4.71
C ASP A 519 12.29 -18.81 -6.24
N MET A 520 13.51 -18.81 -6.74
CA MET A 520 13.76 -18.67 -8.17
C MET A 520 13.39 -19.91 -8.98
N SER A 521 13.11 -21.05 -8.32
CA SER A 521 12.55 -22.22 -8.97
C SER A 521 11.14 -21.99 -9.55
N GLU A 522 10.40 -21.00 -9.02
CA GLU A 522 9.10 -20.58 -9.56
C GLU A 522 9.24 -19.70 -10.82
N TYR A 523 10.43 -19.20 -11.12
CA TYR A 523 10.73 -18.26 -12.21
C TYR A 523 11.68 -18.83 -13.26
N MET A 524 11.57 -20.13 -13.52
CA MET A 524 12.38 -20.83 -14.52
C MET A 524 11.92 -20.53 -15.96
N GLU A 525 10.64 -20.19 -16.15
CA GLU A 525 10.07 -19.96 -17.48
C GLU A 525 9.87 -18.47 -17.74
N ARG A 526 10.03 -18.06 -18.99
CA ARG A 526 9.95 -16.65 -19.41
C ARG A 526 8.64 -15.97 -19.01
N HIS A 527 7.52 -16.66 -19.11
CA HIS A 527 6.22 -16.09 -18.75
C HIS A 527 6.06 -15.87 -17.24
N THR A 528 6.78 -16.63 -16.39
CA THR A 528 6.73 -16.43 -14.95
C THR A 528 7.57 -15.21 -14.51
N VAL A 529 8.59 -14.83 -15.27
CA VAL A 529 9.38 -13.61 -15.01
C VAL A 529 8.51 -12.35 -15.08
N SER A 530 7.51 -12.33 -15.98
CA SER A 530 6.55 -11.22 -16.05
C SER A 530 5.77 -11.01 -14.78
N ARG A 531 5.64 -12.01 -13.91
CA ARG A 531 4.99 -11.85 -12.59
C ARG A 531 5.84 -11.01 -11.62
N LEU A 532 7.18 -10.97 -11.80
CA LEU A 532 8.06 -10.15 -10.97
C LEU A 532 7.93 -8.65 -11.26
N ILE A 533 7.74 -8.29 -12.55
CA ILE A 533 7.72 -6.89 -13.03
C ILE A 533 6.38 -6.45 -13.62
N GLY A 534 5.34 -7.29 -13.53
CA GLY A 534 4.02 -7.05 -14.13
C GLY A 534 3.92 -7.57 -15.58
N ALA A 535 2.69 -7.83 -16.02
CA ALA A 535 2.42 -8.26 -17.39
C ALA A 535 2.53 -7.07 -18.37
N PRO A 536 3.02 -7.26 -19.59
CA PRO A 536 3.03 -6.21 -20.61
C PRO A 536 1.61 -5.76 -20.99
N PRO A 537 1.43 -4.52 -21.48
CA PRO A 537 0.15 -4.04 -21.97
C PRO A 537 -0.46 -4.98 -23.00
N GLY A 538 -1.75 -5.32 -22.84
CA GLY A 538 -2.49 -6.24 -23.72
C GLY A 538 -2.54 -7.70 -23.24
N TYR A 539 -1.86 -8.07 -22.17
CA TYR A 539 -1.99 -9.41 -21.56
C TYR A 539 -2.94 -9.39 -20.36
N VAL A 540 -3.54 -10.56 -20.06
CA VAL A 540 -4.43 -10.73 -18.89
C VAL A 540 -3.63 -10.47 -17.61
N GLY A 541 -4.13 -9.58 -16.76
CA GLY A 541 -3.44 -9.18 -15.53
C GLY A 541 -2.50 -7.96 -15.66
N PHE A 542 -2.55 -7.24 -16.77
CA PHE A 542 -1.78 -6.01 -17.00
C PHE A 542 -1.97 -4.96 -15.89
N ASP A 543 -3.19 -4.85 -15.32
CA ASP A 543 -3.48 -3.91 -14.21
C ASP A 543 -2.83 -4.30 -12.88
N GLN A 544 -2.31 -5.53 -12.76
CA GLN A 544 -1.60 -5.99 -11.58
C GLN A 544 -0.12 -5.59 -11.68
N GLY A 545 0.38 -4.92 -10.65
CA GLY A 545 1.80 -4.59 -10.53
C GLY A 545 2.67 -5.86 -10.42
N GLY A 546 3.98 -5.72 -10.64
CA GLY A 546 4.91 -6.82 -10.46
C GLY A 546 5.07 -7.21 -8.99
N LEU A 547 5.10 -8.50 -8.68
CA LEU A 547 5.22 -8.99 -7.30
C LEU A 547 6.48 -8.46 -6.61
N LEU A 548 7.62 -8.41 -7.32
CA LEU A 548 8.88 -7.90 -6.77
C LEU A 548 8.82 -6.38 -6.59
N THR A 549 8.34 -5.64 -7.59
CA THR A 549 8.26 -4.18 -7.53
C THR A 549 7.26 -3.71 -6.46
N GLU A 550 6.12 -4.40 -6.31
CA GLU A 550 5.16 -4.11 -5.24
C GLU A 550 5.71 -4.43 -3.83
N ALA A 551 6.40 -5.56 -3.68
CA ALA A 551 6.97 -5.95 -2.38
C ALA A 551 8.01 -4.92 -1.92
N ILE A 552 8.89 -4.46 -2.83
CA ILE A 552 9.90 -3.44 -2.53
C ILE A 552 9.25 -2.07 -2.28
N THR A 553 8.22 -1.69 -3.03
CA THR A 553 7.49 -0.44 -2.77
C THR A 553 6.81 -0.46 -1.39
N LYS A 554 6.27 -1.61 -0.97
CA LYS A 554 5.68 -1.78 0.38
C LYS A 554 6.74 -1.78 1.49
N HIS A 555 7.93 -2.32 1.21
CA HIS A 555 9.02 -2.49 2.18
C HIS A 555 10.35 -1.99 1.57
N PRO A 556 10.53 -0.67 1.43
CA PRO A 556 11.71 -0.09 0.76
C PRO A 556 13.03 -0.35 1.52
N HIS A 557 12.95 -0.67 2.80
CA HIS A 557 14.08 -1.10 3.63
C HIS A 557 13.87 -2.57 4.00
N CYS A 558 14.54 -3.47 3.29
CA CYS A 558 14.39 -4.90 3.52
C CYS A 558 15.66 -5.68 3.16
N VAL A 559 15.72 -6.91 3.62
CA VAL A 559 16.66 -7.92 3.10
C VAL A 559 15.88 -8.78 2.11
N LEU A 560 16.25 -8.69 0.85
CA LEU A 560 15.67 -9.45 -0.24
C LEU A 560 16.50 -10.72 -0.47
N LEU A 561 15.89 -11.87 -0.28
CA LEU A 561 16.47 -13.17 -0.60
C LEU A 561 15.90 -13.70 -1.91
N LEU A 562 16.79 -13.94 -2.88
CA LEU A 562 16.51 -14.68 -4.12
C LEU A 562 17.12 -16.07 -3.97
N ASP A 563 16.29 -17.04 -3.62
CA ASP A 563 16.75 -18.40 -3.29
C ASP A 563 16.91 -19.24 -4.55
N GLU A 564 18.01 -20.02 -4.67
CA GLU A 564 18.35 -20.89 -5.78
C GLU A 564 18.42 -20.13 -7.15
N ILE A 565 19.20 -19.04 -7.18
CA ILE A 565 19.28 -18.12 -8.32
C ILE A 565 19.73 -18.81 -9.62
N GLU A 566 20.48 -19.92 -9.56
CA GLU A 566 20.90 -20.72 -10.71
C GLU A 566 19.74 -21.35 -11.48
N LYS A 567 18.55 -21.43 -10.88
CA LYS A 567 17.33 -21.96 -11.52
C LYS A 567 16.55 -20.92 -12.28
N ALA A 568 16.83 -19.62 -12.04
CA ALA A 568 16.11 -18.54 -12.65
C ALA A 568 16.29 -18.48 -14.17
N HIS A 569 15.24 -18.05 -14.88
CA HIS A 569 15.35 -17.74 -16.30
C HIS A 569 16.40 -16.63 -16.55
N PRO A 570 17.13 -16.66 -17.68
CA PRO A 570 18.15 -15.64 -18.01
C PRO A 570 17.66 -14.18 -17.92
N ASP A 571 16.40 -13.92 -18.23
CA ASP A 571 15.82 -12.57 -18.13
C ASP A 571 15.82 -12.03 -16.69
N VAL A 572 15.78 -12.88 -15.66
CA VAL A 572 15.90 -12.46 -14.26
C VAL A 572 17.27 -11.85 -13.99
N PHE A 573 18.33 -12.42 -14.57
CA PHE A 573 19.67 -11.86 -14.43
C PHE A 573 19.78 -10.46 -15.05
N ASN A 574 19.12 -10.22 -16.18
CA ASN A 574 19.07 -8.90 -16.81
C ASN A 574 18.38 -7.86 -15.92
N LEU A 575 17.28 -8.25 -15.23
CA LEU A 575 16.62 -7.38 -14.25
C LEU A 575 17.53 -7.08 -13.06
N LEU A 576 18.22 -8.10 -12.55
CA LEU A 576 19.15 -7.91 -11.42
C LEU A 576 20.36 -7.04 -11.78
N LEU A 577 20.89 -7.15 -13.00
CA LEU A 577 21.94 -6.26 -13.49
C LEU A 577 21.49 -4.79 -13.44
N GLN A 578 20.28 -4.51 -13.91
CA GLN A 578 19.70 -3.15 -13.83
C GLN A 578 19.56 -2.67 -12.39
N VAL A 579 19.08 -3.52 -11.49
CA VAL A 579 18.92 -3.20 -10.07
C VAL A 579 20.28 -2.92 -9.42
N MET A 580 21.28 -3.76 -9.66
CA MET A 580 22.61 -3.62 -9.07
C MET A 580 23.37 -2.39 -9.59
N ASP A 581 23.12 -1.95 -10.83
CA ASP A 581 23.79 -0.77 -11.42
C ASP A 581 23.09 0.55 -11.05
N HIS A 582 21.74 0.55 -11.03
CA HIS A 582 20.98 1.80 -10.91
C HIS A 582 20.15 1.91 -9.63
N GLY A 583 20.09 0.83 -8.83
CA GLY A 583 19.29 0.80 -7.60
C GLY A 583 17.80 1.00 -7.82
N THR A 584 17.31 0.88 -9.06
CA THR A 584 15.89 1.06 -9.41
C THR A 584 15.45 0.05 -10.45
N LEU A 585 14.20 -0.38 -10.34
CA LEU A 585 13.55 -1.24 -11.32
C LEU A 585 12.22 -0.63 -11.71
N THR A 586 11.99 -0.46 -13.02
CA THR A 586 10.72 0.03 -13.55
C THR A 586 9.87 -1.15 -13.96
N ASP A 587 8.63 -1.23 -13.47
CA ASP A 587 7.67 -2.24 -13.88
C ASP A 587 7.08 -1.93 -15.27
N ASN A 588 6.32 -2.88 -15.81
CA ASN A 588 5.68 -2.70 -17.12
C ASN A 588 4.56 -1.63 -17.10
N ASN A 589 4.12 -1.19 -15.93
CA ASN A 589 3.15 -0.09 -15.73
C ASN A 589 3.84 1.28 -15.58
N GLY A 590 5.18 1.32 -15.70
CA GLY A 590 5.97 2.55 -15.56
C GLY A 590 6.25 2.98 -14.11
N ARG A 591 5.86 2.17 -13.11
CA ARG A 591 6.18 2.45 -11.70
C ARG A 591 7.62 2.07 -11.41
N LYS A 592 8.33 2.94 -10.70
CA LYS A 592 9.71 2.70 -10.29
C LYS A 592 9.76 2.19 -8.86
N ALA A 593 10.32 1.01 -8.64
CA ALA A 593 10.67 0.49 -7.34
C ALA A 593 12.13 0.86 -7.00
N ASP A 594 12.36 1.32 -5.78
CA ASP A 594 13.67 1.80 -5.30
C ASP A 594 14.35 0.74 -4.44
N PHE A 595 15.50 0.26 -4.90
CA PHE A 595 16.31 -0.78 -4.24
C PHE A 595 17.53 -0.20 -3.50
N ARG A 596 17.73 1.13 -3.46
CA ARG A 596 18.92 1.76 -2.85
C ARG A 596 19.09 1.45 -1.36
N HIS A 597 17.99 1.10 -0.69
CA HIS A 597 18.01 0.74 0.74
C HIS A 597 17.81 -0.77 0.98
N VAL A 598 17.86 -1.58 -0.08
CA VAL A 598 17.67 -3.03 -0.03
C VAL A 598 19.04 -3.72 0.08
N ILE A 599 19.11 -4.74 0.92
CA ILE A 599 20.23 -5.70 0.92
C ILE A 599 19.77 -6.90 0.10
N ILE A 600 20.45 -7.14 -1.01
CA ILE A 600 20.13 -8.25 -1.92
C ILE A 600 21.03 -9.45 -1.59
N VAL A 601 20.43 -10.55 -1.24
CA VAL A 601 21.09 -11.82 -1.02
C VAL A 601 20.58 -12.84 -2.03
N MET A 602 21.47 -13.45 -2.76
CA MET A 602 21.19 -14.53 -3.70
C MET A 602 21.83 -15.80 -3.18
N THR A 603 21.12 -16.92 -3.21
CA THR A 603 21.71 -18.21 -2.81
C THR A 603 21.92 -19.10 -4.04
N THR A 604 22.98 -19.89 -4.00
CA THR A 604 23.26 -20.90 -5.02
C THR A 604 23.81 -22.16 -4.36
N ASN A 605 23.46 -23.29 -4.95
CA ASN A 605 24.04 -24.59 -4.62
C ASN A 605 25.13 -25.01 -5.65
N ALA A 606 25.45 -24.12 -6.58
CA ALA A 606 26.51 -24.32 -7.57
C ALA A 606 27.88 -24.52 -6.87
N GLY A 607 28.65 -25.47 -7.33
CA GLY A 607 29.95 -25.83 -6.75
C GLY A 607 29.88 -26.69 -5.49
N ALA A 608 28.68 -26.97 -4.96
CA ALA A 608 28.55 -27.79 -3.75
C ALA A 608 29.02 -29.23 -3.95
N GLN A 609 28.86 -29.78 -5.15
CA GLN A 609 29.31 -31.15 -5.47
C GLN A 609 30.85 -31.22 -5.67
N GLU A 610 31.42 -30.19 -6.26
CA GLU A 610 32.87 -30.06 -6.40
C GLU A 610 33.55 -29.83 -5.06
N MET A 611 32.98 -29.00 -4.19
CA MET A 611 33.46 -28.78 -2.81
C MET A 611 33.36 -30.02 -1.92
N ALA A 612 32.38 -30.92 -2.20
CA ALA A 612 32.17 -32.16 -1.46
C ALA A 612 33.00 -33.34 -1.96
N ARG A 613 33.61 -33.26 -3.14
CA ARG A 613 34.52 -34.29 -3.67
C ARG A 613 35.82 -34.23 -2.86
N GLY A 614 35.98 -35.19 -1.96
CA GLY A 614 37.25 -35.41 -1.27
C GLY A 614 38.36 -35.63 -2.30
N SER A 615 39.48 -34.93 -2.13
CA SER A 615 40.68 -35.07 -2.94
C SER A 615 41.10 -36.56 -2.97
N ILE A 616 40.99 -37.17 -4.14
CA ILE A 616 41.60 -38.49 -4.42
C ILE A 616 43.06 -38.22 -4.81
N GLY A 617 43.95 -38.09 -3.80
CA GLY A 617 45.38 -37.86 -4.05
C GLY A 617 46.08 -37.24 -2.84
N PHE A 618 47.40 -37.37 -2.77
CA PHE A 618 48.28 -36.91 -1.67
C PHE A 618 48.51 -35.39 -1.61
N THR A 619 47.80 -34.59 -2.38
CA THR A 619 47.87 -33.13 -2.33
C THR A 619 46.54 -32.62 -1.76
N GLN A 620 46.62 -31.84 -0.67
CA GLN A 620 45.52 -31.00 -0.18
C GLN A 620 45.24 -29.95 -1.27
N ALA A 621 44.37 -30.28 -2.23
CA ALA A 621 43.88 -29.32 -3.17
C ALA A 621 42.89 -28.40 -2.42
N ASP A 622 43.03 -27.11 -2.61
CA ASP A 622 42.15 -26.06 -2.03
C ASP A 622 40.74 -26.25 -2.64
N ASN A 623 39.87 -27.00 -1.94
CA ASN A 623 38.46 -27.23 -2.36
C ASN A 623 37.68 -25.92 -2.55
N ALA A 624 38.18 -24.81 -2.02
CA ALA A 624 37.59 -23.47 -2.19
C ALA A 624 37.78 -22.95 -3.64
N SER A 625 38.86 -23.33 -4.33
CA SER A 625 39.14 -22.93 -5.73
C SER A 625 38.14 -23.59 -6.71
N ASP A 626 37.80 -24.86 -6.48
CA ASP A 626 36.92 -25.64 -7.37
C ASP A 626 35.47 -25.13 -7.28
N GLY A 627 34.99 -24.76 -6.10
CA GLY A 627 33.69 -24.11 -5.91
C GLY A 627 33.58 -22.77 -6.64
N MET A 628 34.64 -21.97 -6.63
CA MET A 628 34.68 -20.69 -7.38
C MET A 628 34.72 -20.91 -8.90
N GLU A 629 35.34 -21.99 -9.38
CA GLU A 629 35.34 -22.31 -10.81
C GLU A 629 33.94 -22.71 -11.29
N ALA A 630 33.17 -23.46 -10.50
CA ALA A 630 31.79 -23.78 -10.82
C ALA A 630 30.90 -22.50 -10.88
N ILE A 631 31.08 -21.57 -9.96
CA ILE A 631 30.41 -20.26 -9.98
C ILE A 631 30.78 -19.48 -11.25
N ARG A 632 32.04 -19.52 -11.67
CA ARG A 632 32.52 -18.87 -12.90
C ARG A 632 31.89 -19.45 -14.17
N ARG A 633 31.53 -20.73 -14.17
CA ARG A 633 30.88 -21.40 -15.33
C ARG A 633 29.40 -21.04 -15.43
N ILE A 634 28.71 -20.84 -14.32
CA ILE A 634 27.26 -20.61 -14.29
C ILE A 634 26.93 -19.13 -14.45
N PHE A 635 27.67 -18.26 -13.75
CA PHE A 635 27.40 -16.83 -13.74
C PHE A 635 28.36 -16.08 -14.66
N THR A 636 27.80 -15.21 -15.52
CA THR A 636 28.59 -14.40 -16.45
C THR A 636 29.56 -13.47 -15.71
N PRO A 637 30.72 -13.14 -16.34
CA PRO A 637 31.64 -12.17 -15.74
C PRO A 637 30.97 -10.84 -15.38
N GLU A 638 30.04 -10.40 -16.23
CA GLU A 638 29.28 -9.18 -16.04
C GLU A 638 28.47 -9.20 -14.75
N PHE A 639 27.75 -10.28 -14.47
CA PHE A 639 26.95 -10.46 -13.26
C PHE A 639 27.85 -10.51 -12.00
N ARG A 640 28.95 -11.29 -12.07
CA ARG A 640 29.88 -11.45 -10.93
C ARG A 640 30.57 -10.16 -10.53
N ASN A 641 30.92 -9.29 -11.50
CA ASN A 641 31.59 -8.03 -11.24
C ASN A 641 30.68 -6.97 -10.57
N ARG A 642 29.36 -7.22 -10.53
CA ARG A 642 28.39 -6.34 -9.85
C ARG A 642 28.04 -6.80 -8.44
N LEU A 643 28.53 -7.99 -8.05
CA LEU A 643 28.40 -8.47 -6.67
C LEU A 643 29.42 -7.79 -5.76
N ASP A 644 28.97 -7.32 -4.59
CA ASP A 644 29.85 -6.78 -3.57
C ASP A 644 30.70 -7.87 -2.92
N ALA A 645 30.14 -9.07 -2.73
CA ALA A 645 30.89 -10.24 -2.27
C ALA A 645 30.22 -11.57 -2.67
N VAL A 646 31.07 -12.58 -2.90
CA VAL A 646 30.68 -13.99 -2.97
C VAL A 646 31.09 -14.65 -1.66
N ILE A 647 30.10 -15.09 -0.87
CA ILE A 647 30.30 -15.63 0.48
C ILE A 647 30.12 -17.15 0.44
N GLN A 648 31.18 -17.86 0.78
CA GLN A 648 31.19 -19.31 0.76
C GLN A 648 30.75 -19.88 2.13
N PHE A 649 29.79 -20.80 2.08
CA PHE A 649 29.29 -21.56 3.22
C PHE A 649 29.90 -22.96 3.20
N ALA A 650 30.53 -23.34 4.32
CA ALA A 650 31.11 -24.65 4.49
C ALA A 650 30.05 -25.70 4.88
N ALA A 651 30.35 -26.98 4.63
CA ALA A 651 29.59 -28.08 5.19
C ALA A 651 29.66 -28.04 6.72
N LEU A 652 28.59 -28.47 7.41
CA LEU A 652 28.51 -28.45 8.86
C LEU A 652 29.33 -29.64 9.46
N GLU A 653 30.17 -29.33 10.42
CA GLU A 653 30.89 -30.33 11.20
C GLU A 653 29.94 -31.05 12.20
N PRO A 654 30.21 -32.34 12.57
CA PRO A 654 29.37 -33.08 13.49
C PRO A 654 29.06 -32.37 14.80
N ALA A 655 30.06 -31.74 15.43
CA ALA A 655 29.87 -30.97 16.67
C ALA A 655 28.94 -29.74 16.45
N THR A 656 28.94 -29.18 15.26
CA THR A 656 28.04 -28.07 14.90
C THR A 656 26.60 -28.57 14.68
N ILE A 657 26.45 -29.78 14.14
CA ILE A 657 25.13 -30.38 13.90
C ILE A 657 24.40 -30.61 15.22
N GLU A 658 25.10 -31.09 16.28
CA GLU A 658 24.54 -31.25 17.63
C GLU A 658 24.02 -29.90 18.18
N ARG A 659 24.76 -28.80 17.98
CA ARG A 659 24.30 -27.45 18.37
C ARG A 659 23.07 -26.99 17.58
N VAL A 660 22.93 -27.40 16.33
CA VAL A 660 21.71 -27.13 15.53
C VAL A 660 20.52 -27.89 16.11
N VAL A 661 20.72 -29.15 16.58
CA VAL A 661 19.68 -29.90 17.32
C VAL A 661 19.23 -29.12 18.54
N ASP A 662 20.17 -28.66 19.39
CA ASP A 662 19.86 -27.88 20.58
C ASP A 662 19.05 -26.61 20.25
N LYS A 663 19.41 -25.89 19.18
CA LYS A 663 18.65 -24.72 18.73
C LYS A 663 17.20 -25.04 18.39
N ILE A 664 16.96 -26.11 17.61
CA ILE A 664 15.61 -26.50 17.21
C ILE A 664 14.80 -26.96 18.43
N ILE A 665 15.44 -27.63 19.39
CA ILE A 665 14.80 -28.06 20.65
C ILE A 665 14.43 -26.84 21.51
N LEU A 666 15.28 -25.84 21.61
CA LEU A 666 14.93 -24.56 22.28
C LEU A 666 13.73 -23.86 21.63
N GLU A 667 13.61 -23.93 20.30
CA GLU A 667 12.43 -23.41 19.59
C GLU A 667 11.16 -24.22 19.95
N VAL A 668 11.29 -25.56 20.14
CA VAL A 668 10.18 -26.40 20.61
C VAL A 668 9.84 -26.07 22.07
N GLU A 669 10.84 -25.89 22.91
CA GLU A 669 10.66 -25.53 24.33
C GLU A 669 9.91 -24.21 24.48
N ALA A 670 10.27 -23.17 23.69
CA ALA A 670 9.57 -21.89 23.66
C ALA A 670 8.08 -22.04 23.24
N GLN A 671 7.77 -22.99 22.34
CA GLN A 671 6.37 -23.31 21.98
C GLN A 671 5.61 -24.02 23.10
N LEU A 672 6.30 -24.82 23.93
CA LEU A 672 5.74 -25.59 25.04
C LEU A 672 5.56 -24.73 26.30
N GLU A 673 6.35 -23.66 26.47
CA GLU A 673 6.33 -22.78 27.65
C GLU A 673 4.92 -22.20 27.89
N ALA A 674 4.23 -21.79 26.82
CA ALA A 674 2.84 -21.30 26.90
C ALA A 674 1.84 -22.33 27.44
N LYS A 675 2.23 -23.62 27.45
CA LYS A 675 1.43 -24.77 27.97
C LYS A 675 1.97 -25.28 29.31
N GLY A 676 2.95 -24.64 29.90
CA GLY A 676 3.57 -25.03 31.15
C GLY A 676 4.36 -26.36 31.06
N VAL A 677 4.89 -26.69 29.88
CA VAL A 677 5.66 -27.91 29.64
C VAL A 677 7.11 -27.58 29.31
N THR A 678 8.04 -28.27 29.97
CA THR A 678 9.47 -28.18 29.71
C THR A 678 9.99 -29.48 29.07
N ILE A 679 11.04 -29.37 28.24
CA ILE A 679 11.66 -30.52 27.56
C ILE A 679 13.14 -30.59 27.85
N SER A 680 13.67 -31.80 28.08
CA SER A 680 15.11 -32.03 28.18
C SER A 680 15.53 -33.22 27.31
N LEU A 681 16.70 -33.09 26.67
CA LEU A 681 17.34 -34.15 25.90
C LEU A 681 18.59 -34.67 26.62
N ASP A 682 18.80 -35.97 26.63
CA ASP A 682 20.09 -36.53 26.99
C ASP A 682 21.08 -36.49 25.82
N ASP A 683 22.37 -36.66 26.10
CA ASP A 683 23.43 -36.57 25.07
C ASP A 683 23.33 -37.68 24.01
N ALA A 684 22.75 -38.84 24.38
CA ALA A 684 22.53 -39.95 23.45
C ALA A 684 21.40 -39.58 22.46
N ALA A 685 20.29 -39.04 22.95
CA ALA A 685 19.18 -38.56 22.10
C ALA A 685 19.62 -37.43 21.16
N ARG A 686 20.45 -36.47 21.64
CA ARG A 686 21.02 -35.41 20.82
C ARG A 686 21.81 -35.98 19.65
N ARG A 687 22.75 -36.92 19.92
CA ARG A 687 23.55 -37.56 18.87
C ARG A 687 22.69 -38.40 17.92
N TRP A 688 21.71 -39.13 18.43
CA TRP A 688 20.79 -39.90 17.62
C TRP A 688 20.00 -39.02 16.62
N ILE A 689 19.53 -37.84 17.07
CA ILE A 689 18.85 -36.86 16.23
C ILE A 689 19.83 -36.26 15.20
N ALA A 690 21.05 -35.93 15.65
CA ALA A 690 22.08 -35.37 14.80
C ALA A 690 22.45 -36.32 13.64
N GLU A 691 22.65 -37.60 13.92
CA GLU A 691 23.01 -38.60 12.93
C GLU A 691 21.88 -38.85 11.90
N ARG A 692 20.62 -38.91 12.34
CA ARG A 692 19.48 -39.20 11.47
C ARG A 692 18.91 -37.93 10.80
N GLY A 693 19.10 -36.80 11.42
CA GLY A 693 18.64 -35.52 10.92
C GLY A 693 19.61 -34.81 9.95
N TYR A 694 20.79 -35.37 9.75
CA TYR A 694 21.79 -34.83 8.82
C TYR A 694 22.00 -35.79 7.63
N ASP A 695 21.94 -35.20 6.43
CA ASP A 695 22.26 -35.88 5.19
C ASP A 695 23.36 -35.10 4.44
N PRO A 696 24.45 -35.76 3.98
CA PRO A 696 25.56 -35.09 3.32
C PRO A 696 25.15 -34.26 2.07
N LYS A 697 24.04 -34.64 1.43
CA LYS A 697 23.51 -33.92 0.22
C LYS A 697 22.47 -32.85 0.59
N MET A 698 21.71 -33.08 1.66
CA MET A 698 20.60 -32.19 2.07
C MET A 698 20.95 -31.33 3.29
N GLY A 699 22.12 -31.52 3.90
CA GLY A 699 22.55 -30.84 5.11
C GLY A 699 21.63 -31.13 6.32
N ALA A 700 21.35 -30.10 7.10
CA ALA A 700 20.47 -30.17 8.25
C ALA A 700 18.96 -30.04 7.91
N ARG A 701 18.56 -30.01 6.63
CA ARG A 701 17.15 -29.92 6.23
C ARG A 701 16.26 -31.02 6.80
N PRO A 702 16.68 -32.31 6.84
CA PRO A 702 15.88 -33.40 7.41
C PRO A 702 15.70 -33.30 8.93
N MET A 703 16.53 -32.51 9.63
CA MET A 703 16.53 -32.39 11.10
C MET A 703 15.16 -31.97 11.66
N ALA A 704 14.57 -30.92 11.06
CA ALA A 704 13.27 -30.43 11.50
C ALA A 704 12.18 -31.52 11.33
N ARG A 705 12.25 -32.32 10.27
CA ARG A 705 11.34 -33.45 10.03
C ARG A 705 11.55 -34.57 11.03
N THR A 706 12.80 -34.93 11.32
CA THR A 706 13.14 -35.94 12.34
C THR A 706 12.60 -35.52 13.71
N ILE A 707 12.77 -34.26 14.10
CA ILE A 707 12.22 -33.76 15.36
C ILE A 707 10.69 -33.72 15.32
N GLN A 708 10.09 -33.40 14.20
CA GLN A 708 8.63 -33.41 14.05
C GLN A 708 8.04 -34.81 14.22
N GLU A 709 8.64 -35.80 13.58
CA GLU A 709 8.14 -37.19 13.61
C GLU A 709 8.36 -37.87 14.98
N HIS A 710 9.54 -37.69 15.57
CA HIS A 710 9.93 -38.43 16.77
C HIS A 710 9.71 -37.70 18.10
N ILE A 711 9.53 -36.36 18.07
CA ILE A 711 9.31 -35.57 19.28
C ILE A 711 7.96 -34.85 19.22
N LYS A 712 7.73 -33.97 18.22
CA LYS A 712 6.53 -33.12 18.22
C LYS A 712 5.23 -33.91 18.08
N ARG A 713 5.22 -34.96 17.25
CA ARG A 713 4.02 -35.78 17.02
C ARG A 713 3.59 -36.56 18.27
N PRO A 714 4.47 -37.30 18.98
CA PRO A 714 4.10 -37.93 20.24
C PRO A 714 3.72 -36.91 21.32
N LEU A 715 4.41 -35.77 21.39
CA LEU A 715 4.07 -34.71 22.33
C LEU A 715 2.67 -34.14 22.12
N ALA A 716 2.24 -34.00 20.87
CA ALA A 716 0.94 -33.39 20.55
C ALA A 716 -0.23 -34.21 21.15
N GLU A 717 -0.16 -35.53 21.10
CA GLU A 717 -1.17 -36.42 21.70
C GLU A 717 -1.22 -36.27 23.21
N GLU A 718 -0.05 -36.27 23.88
CA GLU A 718 0.04 -36.15 25.34
C GLU A 718 -0.34 -34.75 25.86
N LEU A 719 -0.10 -33.70 25.05
CA LEU A 719 -0.52 -32.34 25.36
C LEU A 719 -2.03 -32.11 25.22
N LEU A 720 -2.67 -32.80 24.27
CA LEU A 720 -4.10 -32.61 24.00
C LEU A 720 -4.97 -33.52 24.87
N PHE A 721 -4.57 -34.78 25.05
CA PHE A 721 -5.40 -35.84 25.64
C PHE A 721 -4.72 -36.65 26.73
N GLY A 722 -3.42 -36.43 26.94
CA GLY A 722 -2.61 -37.26 27.83
C GLY A 722 -2.15 -36.54 29.09
N ARG A 723 -1.01 -37.00 29.61
CA ARG A 723 -0.44 -36.64 30.92
C ARG A 723 0.02 -35.19 31.02
N LEU A 724 0.27 -34.51 29.90
CA LEU A 724 0.78 -33.15 29.82
C LEU A 724 -0.32 -32.08 29.64
N ALA A 725 -1.59 -32.47 29.67
CA ALA A 725 -2.71 -31.53 29.54
C ALA A 725 -2.72 -30.44 30.62
N GLY A 726 -2.15 -30.70 31.80
CA GLY A 726 -2.00 -29.76 32.92
C GLY A 726 -0.58 -29.21 33.11
N GLY A 727 0.31 -29.38 32.13
CA GLY A 727 1.72 -29.05 32.24
C GLY A 727 2.59 -30.21 32.73
N GLY A 728 3.91 -30.04 32.68
CA GLY A 728 4.83 -31.10 33.14
C GLY A 728 6.24 -30.99 32.55
N HIS A 729 7.02 -32.06 32.75
CA HIS A 729 8.35 -32.16 32.16
C HIS A 729 8.44 -33.39 31.24
N VAL A 730 9.14 -33.24 30.13
CA VAL A 730 9.39 -34.29 29.15
C VAL A 730 10.89 -34.57 29.07
N ARG A 731 11.27 -35.77 29.36
CA ARG A 731 12.63 -36.24 29.16
C ARG A 731 12.72 -37.11 27.91
N VAL A 732 13.59 -36.76 26.98
CA VAL A 732 13.82 -37.51 25.75
C VAL A 732 15.13 -38.29 25.88
N SER A 733 15.05 -39.61 25.74
CA SER A 733 16.18 -40.53 25.78
C SER A 733 16.14 -41.52 24.62
N VAL A 734 17.21 -42.27 24.40
CA VAL A 734 17.27 -43.31 23.37
C VAL A 734 16.78 -44.63 23.99
N SER A 735 15.99 -45.40 23.24
CA SER A 735 15.57 -46.75 23.65
C SER A 735 16.77 -47.68 23.86
N GLN A 736 16.62 -48.75 24.67
CA GLN A 736 17.70 -49.68 24.97
C GLN A 736 18.31 -50.38 23.74
N ASP A 737 17.53 -50.54 22.69
CA ASP A 737 17.96 -51.10 21.39
C ASP A 737 18.60 -50.05 20.43
N GLY A 738 18.65 -48.78 20.82
CA GLY A 738 19.24 -47.70 20.03
C GLY A 738 18.43 -47.29 18.80
N THR A 739 17.24 -47.86 18.57
CA THR A 739 16.50 -47.70 17.32
C THR A 739 15.56 -46.51 17.33
N GLN A 740 15.01 -46.09 18.48
CA GLN A 740 13.96 -45.09 18.63
C GLN A 740 14.24 -44.13 19.80
N LEU A 741 13.58 -42.99 19.78
CA LEU A 741 13.52 -42.09 20.94
C LEU A 741 12.38 -42.52 21.87
N THR A 742 12.65 -42.50 23.17
CA THR A 742 11.67 -42.73 24.23
C THR A 742 11.39 -41.44 24.97
N LEU A 743 10.12 -41.05 25.06
CA LEU A 743 9.69 -39.90 25.80
C LEU A 743 9.13 -40.33 27.16
N GLN A 744 9.69 -39.80 28.24
CA GLN A 744 9.21 -39.98 29.59
C GLN A 744 8.46 -38.70 30.00
N PHE A 745 7.21 -38.84 30.42
CA PHE A 745 6.33 -37.75 30.76
C PHE A 745 6.14 -37.69 32.28
N GLU A 746 6.54 -36.58 32.87
CA GLU A 746 6.40 -36.28 34.30
C GLU A 746 5.36 -35.14 34.43
N PRO A 747 4.09 -35.45 34.74
CA PRO A 747 3.07 -34.43 34.93
C PRO A 747 3.38 -33.55 36.15
N THR A 748 3.05 -32.30 36.09
CA THR A 748 3.16 -31.40 37.26
C THR A 748 2.23 -31.93 38.35
N GLN A 749 2.79 -32.33 39.48
CA GLN A 749 2.00 -32.68 40.66
C GLN A 749 1.28 -31.40 41.13
N LEU A 750 -0.01 -31.27 40.83
CA LEU A 750 -0.84 -30.27 41.49
C LEU A 750 -0.77 -30.56 42.99
N PRO A 751 -0.49 -29.57 43.87
CA PRO A 751 -0.58 -29.78 45.30
C PRO A 751 -2.00 -30.27 45.60
N ALA A 752 -2.09 -31.43 46.26
CA ALA A 752 -3.36 -32.03 46.69
C ALA A 752 -4.14 -30.96 47.47
N VAL A 753 -5.28 -30.53 46.96
CA VAL A 753 -6.22 -29.73 47.72
C VAL A 753 -6.62 -30.58 48.92
N PRO A 754 -6.34 -30.15 50.17
CA PRO A 754 -6.80 -30.88 51.33
C PRO A 754 -8.33 -30.88 51.35
N ALA A 755 -8.91 -32.08 51.49
CA ALA A 755 -10.32 -32.34 51.51
C ALA A 755 -11.02 -31.62 52.70
#